data_2169dee28fd061ea85b10a5fbb7ddad0
#
_entry.id   2169dee28fd061ea85b10a5fbb7ddad0
#
_cell.length_a   1.000
_cell.length_b   1.000
_cell.length_c   1.000
_cell.angle_alpha   90.00
_cell.angle_beta   90.00
_cell.angle_gamma   90.00
#
_symmetry.space_group_name_H-M   'P 1'
#
loop_
_entity.id
_entity.type
_entity.pdbx_description
1 polymer ?
#
loop_
_entity_poly.entity_id
_entity_poly.type
_entity_poly.pdbx_seq_one_letter_code
_entity_poly.pdbx_strand_id
1 'polypeptide(L)'
;MSTVTCWLRQLLLMAGLCLSPASLAETLLQNPLWRVQLDPATLAVRVTPANGATVQASTGVVAHRVSNLEQRDNRVEWQWDDGAWSLSVDLDQRDLNFSITARAASELEVLRQPGNAMGKGLIWPLAEGHYVPRGDPVWQMFLVSQGGLNATQDMSLPIWGVEHEGFSLNWLLTNPYNKQLLFSAEGDTLALSVRHQFTSLKPSTALTFSLFLGEAEPLASAKRYRQWLIDTGRHESLSRKLEKTPASRKLLGASHVYLWGNDLLGQKDVRNWPALLGKLRGQTDLAGALRGGMDGEALQLLATQTVLNRYQQSILLRSLNRALNSQARKTWQARAVPDMQALVNGYAALRGQLAREFAGAVTASPEQWGSTLSLDTIEQLQNAGLSRLWLGLGEGWEGGLWHPEAVRAGVQAGYLLAPYDSYETALSRDENPDWTTAHLGDTAYRECAIVLENRTMKSGFQQSGHYTDPRCVRPLLEKRVKAVSVAAGFNSWFLDAYATGMVFDSYRADAPMTQAQNAEGNVAASRWINETLQLPSGSEDGNATTAQGVLFAHGMQTPVIGWGDADMSKNPDSEYFVGKWFPPEQPAVFFKSVPIKEPLRRIHFDPASRLPLYQAVFHDSLITTHHWLFDSLKPSNARVENELTQLLYNVPPLYHLSAATLAQRLPLMARQDAFFRPLHERLATQALTGFQWLSEDRQVQQTSFEDGTRLLANFAPAQREVDGQTLPGESITVLLPEGTVSHYQVQATP
;
A
#
# COMPACT_ATOMS: atom_id res chain seq x y z
N MET A 1 19.64 51.14 72.71
CA MET A 1 18.49 51.49 73.55
C MET A 1 17.34 50.62 73.11
N SER A 2 17.10 49.69 73.93
CA SER A 2 15.84 49.27 74.60
C SER A 2 14.78 48.75 73.57
N THR A 3 14.08 47.66 73.76
CA THR A 3 13.83 46.71 74.83
C THR A 3 13.01 45.55 74.26
N VAL A 4 13.42 44.40 74.57
CA VAL A 4 12.67 43.17 74.88
C VAL A 4 11.14 43.31 75.03
N THR A 5 10.34 42.42 74.34
CA THR A 5 9.26 41.71 75.03
C THR A 5 8.91 40.40 74.25
N CYS A 6 8.98 39.36 75.02
CA CYS A 6 8.63 37.98 74.81
C CYS A 6 7.09 37.75 74.83
N TRP A 7 6.50 36.99 73.86
CA TRP A 7 5.26 36.30 74.12
C TRP A 7 5.27 34.92 73.43
N LEU A 8 5.29 33.86 74.23
CA LEU A 8 4.96 32.49 73.87
C LEU A 8 3.53 32.41 73.27
N ARG A 9 3.37 31.75 72.12
CA ARG A 9 2.10 31.09 71.75
C ARG A 9 2.34 29.73 71.10
N GLN A 10 1.66 28.80 71.69
CA GLN A 10 1.57 27.36 71.53
C GLN A 10 1.61 26.90 70.05
N LEU A 11 2.47 25.93 69.75
CA LEU A 11 2.39 25.06 68.61
C LEU A 11 1.20 24.09 68.80
N LEU A 12 0.18 24.25 67.95
CA LEU A 12 -0.77 23.21 67.62
C LEU A 12 -0.18 22.43 66.43
N LEU A 13 0.34 21.24 66.65
CA LEU A 13 0.62 20.24 65.63
C LEU A 13 -0.74 19.79 65.03
N MET A 14 -1.10 20.33 63.87
CA MET A 14 -1.99 19.63 62.94
C MET A 14 -1.17 18.61 62.16
N ALA A 15 -1.25 17.36 62.58
CA ALA A 15 -0.86 16.23 61.76
C ALA A 15 -1.85 16.14 60.59
N GLY A 16 -1.49 16.79 59.46
CA GLY A 16 -2.12 16.51 58.20
C GLY A 16 -1.80 15.06 57.85
N LEU A 17 -2.75 14.17 57.99
CA LEU A 17 -2.72 12.88 57.32
C LEU A 17 -2.69 13.17 55.81
N CYS A 18 -1.50 13.12 55.21
CA CYS A 18 -1.35 12.85 53.81
C CYS A 18 -1.89 11.40 53.60
N LEU A 19 -3.14 11.31 53.23
CA LEU A 19 -3.66 10.09 52.61
C LEU A 19 -2.87 9.93 51.32
N SER A 20 -1.76 9.22 51.34
CA SER A 20 -1.19 8.63 50.16
C SER A 20 -2.31 7.81 49.53
N PRO A 21 -2.60 7.94 48.20
CA PRO A 21 -3.52 7.02 47.58
C PRO A 21 -3.01 5.62 47.85
N ALA A 22 -3.85 4.80 48.45
CA ALA A 22 -3.53 3.38 48.65
C ALA A 22 -3.17 2.82 47.27
N SER A 23 -1.91 2.47 47.07
CA SER A 23 -1.49 1.71 45.89
C SER A 23 -2.34 0.43 45.91
N LEU A 24 -3.28 0.30 45.00
CA LEU A 24 -3.98 -0.93 44.77
C LEU A 24 -2.92 -2.01 44.52
N ALA A 25 -3.03 -3.15 45.20
CA ALA A 25 -2.07 -4.22 45.02
C ALA A 25 -2.06 -4.66 43.55
N GLU A 26 -0.86 -4.78 42.98
CA GLU A 26 -0.68 -5.33 41.62
C GLU A 26 -1.44 -6.66 41.50
N THR A 27 -2.21 -6.80 40.40
CA THR A 27 -2.91 -8.04 40.11
C THR A 27 -1.94 -9.04 39.49
N LEU A 28 -1.91 -10.28 40.02
CA LEU A 28 -1.06 -11.34 39.52
C LEU A 28 -1.88 -12.35 38.71
N LEU A 29 -1.51 -12.53 37.43
CA LEU A 29 -2.00 -13.57 36.54
C LEU A 29 -0.84 -14.53 36.24
N GLN A 30 -1.06 -15.85 36.24
CA GLN A 30 0.04 -16.77 35.96
C GLN A 30 -0.45 -18.12 35.43
N ASN A 31 0.41 -18.72 34.60
CA ASN A 31 0.28 -20.10 34.14
C ASN A 31 1.67 -20.75 34.06
N PRO A 32 1.83 -22.00 33.59
CA PRO A 32 3.13 -22.65 33.49
C PRO A 32 4.14 -21.95 32.57
N LEU A 33 3.70 -21.08 31.63
CA LEU A 33 4.56 -20.44 30.62
C LEU A 33 5.14 -19.12 31.12
N TRP A 34 4.34 -18.32 31.86
CA TRP A 34 4.74 -17.02 32.36
C TRP A 34 3.90 -16.48 33.49
N ARG A 35 4.46 -15.49 34.18
CA ARG A 35 3.81 -14.70 35.22
C ARG A 35 3.66 -13.27 34.71
N VAL A 36 2.49 -12.69 34.87
CA VAL A 36 2.14 -11.33 34.53
C VAL A 36 1.72 -10.55 35.76
N GLN A 37 2.38 -9.46 36.03
CA GLN A 37 1.99 -8.46 37.03
C GLN A 37 1.34 -7.27 36.31
N LEU A 38 0.09 -7.01 36.65
CA LEU A 38 -0.74 -5.96 36.08
C LEU A 38 -1.12 -4.95 37.17
N ASP A 39 -0.90 -3.65 36.89
CA ASP A 39 -1.47 -2.57 37.69
C ASP A 39 -2.82 -2.14 37.08
N PRO A 40 -3.96 -2.39 37.74
CA PRO A 40 -5.28 -2.03 37.24
C PRO A 40 -5.51 -0.52 37.12
N ALA A 41 -4.76 0.32 37.82
CA ALA A 41 -4.92 1.76 37.74
C ALA A 41 -4.28 2.38 36.49
N THR A 42 -3.20 1.78 35.98
CA THR A 42 -2.37 2.35 34.91
C THR A 42 -2.21 1.48 33.68
N LEU A 43 -2.61 0.20 33.72
CA LEU A 43 -2.24 -0.83 32.74
C LEU A 43 -0.72 -1.04 32.61
N ALA A 44 0.05 -0.75 33.68
CA ALA A 44 1.44 -1.18 33.70
C ALA A 44 1.52 -2.70 33.73
N VAL A 45 2.38 -3.28 32.87
CA VAL A 45 2.53 -4.72 32.71
C VAL A 45 3.98 -5.11 32.84
N ARG A 46 4.28 -5.98 33.79
CA ARG A 46 5.56 -6.71 33.89
C ARG A 46 5.33 -8.19 33.62
N VAL A 47 6.22 -8.79 32.88
CA VAL A 47 6.14 -10.21 32.54
C VAL A 47 7.43 -10.93 32.94
N THR A 48 7.26 -12.16 33.41
CA THR A 48 8.36 -13.05 33.71
C THR A 48 8.07 -14.40 33.03
N PRO A 49 8.70 -14.69 31.89
CA PRO A 49 8.63 -16.00 31.25
C PRO A 49 9.19 -17.09 32.17
N ALA A 50 8.72 -18.33 32.05
CA ALA A 50 9.16 -19.45 32.89
C ALA A 50 10.69 -19.66 32.88
N ASN A 51 11.31 -19.40 31.72
CA ASN A 51 12.76 -19.55 31.53
C ASN A 51 13.44 -18.20 31.14
N GLY A 52 12.90 -17.08 31.59
CA GLY A 52 13.40 -15.74 31.21
C GLY A 52 13.46 -14.75 32.36
N ALA A 53 14.13 -13.63 32.13
CA ALA A 53 14.17 -12.52 33.05
C ALA A 53 12.85 -11.74 33.09
N THR A 54 12.55 -11.07 34.19
CA THR A 54 11.42 -10.14 34.29
C THR A 54 11.70 -8.93 33.47
N VAL A 55 10.75 -8.56 32.61
CA VAL A 55 10.83 -7.35 31.76
C VAL A 55 9.56 -6.50 31.88
N GLN A 56 9.72 -5.18 31.69
CA GLN A 56 8.62 -4.23 31.63
C GLN A 56 8.03 -4.23 30.22
N ALA A 57 6.82 -4.74 30.03
CA ALA A 57 6.15 -4.72 28.72
C ALA A 57 5.45 -3.37 28.47
N SER A 58 4.87 -2.76 29.54
CA SER A 58 4.28 -1.43 29.52
C SER A 58 4.49 -0.76 30.86
N THR A 59 4.87 0.53 30.88
CA THR A 59 4.92 1.34 32.14
C THR A 59 3.53 1.79 32.57
N GLY A 60 2.53 1.59 31.73
CA GLY A 60 1.20 2.10 31.95
C GLY A 60 1.05 3.58 31.58
N VAL A 61 -0.16 4.04 31.72
CA VAL A 61 -0.61 5.38 31.39
C VAL A 61 -0.90 6.20 32.64
N VAL A 62 -1.51 7.36 32.52
CA VAL A 62 -1.97 8.15 33.68
C VAL A 62 -2.91 7.30 34.53
N ALA A 63 -2.70 7.34 35.86
CA ALA A 63 -3.50 6.53 36.78
C ALA A 63 -4.97 6.95 36.81
N HIS A 64 -5.86 5.98 36.66
CA HIS A 64 -7.29 6.12 36.78
C HIS A 64 -7.81 5.58 38.13
N ARG A 65 -8.95 6.07 38.56
CA ARG A 65 -9.59 5.54 39.76
C ARG A 65 -10.27 4.21 39.46
N VAL A 66 -9.79 3.17 40.13
CA VAL A 66 -10.29 1.79 39.97
C VAL A 66 -11.49 1.56 40.88
N SER A 67 -12.54 0.91 40.37
CA SER A 67 -13.72 0.46 41.08
C SER A 67 -14.18 -0.90 40.54
N ASN A 68 -14.95 -1.62 41.32
CA ASN A 68 -15.53 -2.92 40.98
C ASN A 68 -14.51 -3.94 40.45
N LEU A 69 -13.31 -3.99 41.10
CA LEU A 69 -12.28 -4.95 40.73
C LEU A 69 -12.67 -6.34 41.18
N GLU A 70 -12.79 -7.26 40.23
CA GLU A 70 -13.01 -8.68 40.46
C GLU A 70 -11.96 -9.48 39.71
N GLN A 71 -11.32 -10.41 40.43
CA GLN A 71 -10.39 -11.38 39.84
C GLN A 71 -10.95 -12.80 40.02
N ARG A 72 -11.00 -13.56 38.94
CA ARG A 72 -11.38 -14.99 38.93
C ARG A 72 -10.34 -15.73 38.10
N ASP A 73 -9.60 -16.61 38.74
CA ASP A 73 -8.49 -17.34 38.14
C ASP A 73 -7.52 -16.38 37.40
N ASN A 74 -7.35 -16.54 36.11
CA ASN A 74 -6.49 -15.73 35.24
C ASN A 74 -7.22 -14.62 34.49
N ARG A 75 -8.41 -14.21 34.96
CA ARG A 75 -9.19 -13.11 34.43
C ARG A 75 -9.42 -12.05 35.49
N VAL A 76 -9.24 -10.79 35.15
CA VAL A 76 -9.53 -9.62 35.99
C VAL A 76 -10.43 -8.64 35.23
N GLU A 77 -11.45 -8.13 35.94
CA GLU A 77 -12.41 -7.15 35.42
C GLU A 77 -12.52 -5.98 36.40
N TRP A 78 -12.64 -4.77 35.88
CA TRP A 78 -12.79 -3.58 36.70
C TRP A 78 -13.36 -2.41 35.90
N GLN A 79 -13.59 -1.31 36.58
CA GLN A 79 -14.02 -0.04 35.97
C GLN A 79 -13.06 1.09 36.32
N TRP A 80 -12.89 2.02 35.39
CA TRP A 80 -12.21 3.27 35.60
C TRP A 80 -13.20 4.44 35.71
N ASP A 81 -12.88 5.41 36.61
CA ASP A 81 -13.50 6.70 36.74
C ASP A 81 -15.04 6.62 36.78
N ASP A 82 -15.57 5.93 37.78
CA ASP A 82 -17.01 5.72 38.02
C ASP A 82 -17.74 5.04 36.85
N GLY A 83 -17.07 4.12 36.17
CA GLY A 83 -17.65 3.39 35.06
C GLY A 83 -17.65 4.15 33.74
N ALA A 84 -16.78 5.16 33.59
CA ALA A 84 -16.55 5.78 32.28
C ALA A 84 -15.99 4.77 31.28
N TRP A 85 -15.11 3.88 31.78
CA TRP A 85 -14.61 2.74 31.02
C TRP A 85 -14.75 1.44 31.81
N SER A 86 -15.04 0.33 31.12
CA SER A 86 -15.01 -1.02 31.66
C SER A 86 -13.91 -1.79 31.01
N LEU A 87 -13.09 -2.45 31.81
CA LEU A 87 -11.88 -3.16 31.38
C LEU A 87 -11.93 -4.63 31.79
N SER A 88 -11.38 -5.47 30.94
CA SER A 88 -11.08 -6.86 31.30
C SER A 88 -9.72 -7.27 30.73
N VAL A 89 -8.98 -8.04 31.49
CA VAL A 89 -7.72 -8.66 31.08
C VAL A 89 -7.78 -10.14 31.41
N ASP A 90 -7.39 -10.97 30.45
CA ASP A 90 -7.44 -12.42 30.52
C ASP A 90 -6.13 -13.03 30.04
N LEU A 91 -5.55 -13.93 30.86
CA LEU A 91 -4.34 -14.66 30.51
C LEU A 91 -4.70 -16.07 30.04
N ASP A 92 -4.62 -16.28 28.73
CA ASP A 92 -4.85 -17.58 28.07
C ASP A 92 -3.57 -18.09 27.41
N GLN A 93 -2.96 -19.14 27.95
CA GLN A 93 -1.70 -19.72 27.48
C GLN A 93 -0.60 -18.65 27.26
N ARG A 94 -0.31 -18.30 26.00
CA ARG A 94 0.73 -17.34 25.60
C ARG A 94 0.19 -15.94 25.35
N ASP A 95 -1.14 -15.74 25.45
CA ASP A 95 -1.81 -14.47 25.18
C ASP A 95 -2.31 -13.80 26.46
N LEU A 96 -1.98 -12.54 26.64
CA LEU A 96 -2.62 -11.64 27.59
C LEU A 96 -3.55 -10.73 26.81
N ASN A 97 -4.85 -10.98 26.91
CA ASN A 97 -5.89 -10.31 26.12
C ASN A 97 -6.49 -9.14 26.89
N PHE A 98 -6.62 -7.99 26.25
CA PHE A 98 -7.21 -6.78 26.80
C PHE A 98 -8.50 -6.44 26.04
N SER A 99 -9.53 -6.04 26.79
CA SER A 99 -10.76 -5.48 26.25
C SER A 99 -11.19 -4.26 27.06
N ILE A 100 -11.45 -3.15 26.37
CA ILE A 100 -11.87 -1.88 26.99
C ILE A 100 -13.09 -1.36 26.24
N THR A 101 -14.15 -1.00 26.96
CA THR A 101 -15.34 -0.34 26.43
C THR A 101 -15.55 1.01 27.09
N ALA A 102 -16.06 1.99 26.36
CA ALA A 102 -16.40 3.30 26.90
C ALA A 102 -17.91 3.49 26.97
N ARG A 103 -18.37 4.24 27.97
CA ARG A 103 -19.78 4.63 28.12
C ARG A 103 -20.16 5.76 27.17
N ALA A 104 -19.20 6.61 26.79
CA ALA A 104 -19.39 7.76 25.92
C ALA A 104 -18.15 7.97 25.02
N ALA A 105 -18.31 8.80 24.00
CA ALA A 105 -17.19 9.24 23.16
C ALA A 105 -16.07 9.82 24.02
N SER A 106 -14.84 9.35 23.81
CA SER A 106 -13.67 9.73 24.61
C SER A 106 -12.39 9.29 23.91
N GLU A 107 -11.27 9.91 24.27
CA GLU A 107 -9.93 9.46 23.90
C GLU A 107 -9.26 8.83 25.11
N LEU A 108 -8.53 7.76 24.91
CA LEU A 108 -7.83 7.04 25.97
C LEU A 108 -6.43 6.61 25.48
N GLU A 109 -5.40 6.95 26.26
CA GLU A 109 -4.09 6.30 26.11
C GLU A 109 -4.18 4.92 26.77
N VAL A 110 -3.79 3.86 26.07
CA VAL A 110 -4.01 2.48 26.50
C VAL A 110 -2.73 1.69 26.70
N LEU A 111 -1.62 2.18 26.15
CA LEU A 111 -0.32 1.52 26.25
C LEU A 111 0.79 2.57 26.22
N ARG A 112 1.78 2.39 27.07
CA ARG A 112 3.04 3.11 27.05
C ARG A 112 4.22 2.16 27.20
N GLN A 113 4.99 2.02 26.14
CA GLN A 113 6.18 1.21 26.09
C GLN A 113 7.42 2.10 26.16
N PRO A 114 8.15 2.12 27.27
CA PRO A 114 9.31 3.00 27.44
C PRO A 114 10.52 2.48 26.69
N GLY A 115 11.53 3.34 26.49
CA GLY A 115 12.74 2.98 25.75
C GLY A 115 13.51 1.80 26.33
N ASN A 116 13.51 1.61 27.65
CA ASN A 116 14.16 0.46 28.29
C ASN A 116 13.41 -0.86 28.06
N ALA A 117 12.15 -0.82 27.64
CA ALA A 117 11.36 -2.01 27.27
C ALA A 117 11.60 -2.48 25.83
N MET A 118 12.39 -1.75 25.03
CA MET A 118 12.65 -2.07 23.61
C MET A 118 13.67 -3.21 23.40
N GLY A 119 14.07 -3.92 24.46
CA GLY A 119 14.88 -5.12 24.39
C GLY A 119 16.16 -4.96 23.57
N LYS A 120 16.44 -5.95 22.70
CA LYS A 120 17.54 -5.92 21.71
C LYS A 120 17.18 -5.13 20.45
N GLY A 121 15.90 -5.12 20.08
CA GLY A 121 15.39 -4.44 18.91
C GLY A 121 13.89 -4.55 18.76
N LEU A 122 13.35 -3.65 17.98
CA LEU A 122 11.93 -3.57 17.65
C LEU A 122 11.67 -4.22 16.29
N ILE A 123 10.69 -5.11 16.23
CA ILE A 123 10.13 -5.69 15.02
C ILE A 123 8.94 -4.83 14.64
N TRP A 124 9.06 -4.10 13.53
CA TRP A 124 8.11 -3.06 13.15
C TRP A 124 7.51 -3.27 11.76
N PRO A 125 6.19 -3.21 11.59
CA PRO A 125 5.50 -3.47 10.32
C PRO A 125 5.42 -2.22 9.44
N LEU A 126 6.54 -1.51 9.27
CA LEU A 126 6.68 -0.52 8.21
C LEU A 126 6.82 -1.29 6.89
N ALA A 127 5.96 -0.99 5.92
CA ALA A 127 6.00 -1.68 4.63
C ALA A 127 5.91 -3.22 4.83
N GLU A 128 6.85 -3.99 4.30
CA GLU A 128 6.86 -5.46 4.48
C GLU A 128 7.33 -5.91 5.85
N GLY A 129 8.05 -5.07 6.56
CA GLY A 129 8.56 -5.34 7.89
C GLY A 129 10.04 -5.03 8.05
N HIS A 130 10.40 -4.60 9.26
CA HIS A 130 11.76 -4.20 9.59
C HIS A 130 12.15 -4.63 11.00
N TYR A 131 13.44 -4.90 11.16
CA TYR A 131 14.11 -4.98 12.46
C TYR A 131 14.81 -3.67 12.75
N VAL A 132 14.39 -2.99 13.79
CA VAL A 132 14.95 -1.71 14.25
C VAL A 132 15.90 -2.01 15.40
N PRO A 133 17.22 -1.96 15.21
CA PRO A 133 18.18 -2.20 16.28
C PRO A 133 18.04 -1.14 17.39
N ARG A 134 18.21 -1.58 18.64
CA ARG A 134 18.25 -0.64 19.75
C ARG A 134 19.41 0.35 19.58
N GLY A 135 19.16 1.62 19.81
CA GLY A 135 20.18 2.68 19.76
C GLY A 135 20.60 3.09 18.35
N ASP A 136 19.91 2.68 17.30
CA ASP A 136 20.19 3.13 15.94
C ASP A 136 19.64 4.56 15.72
N PRO A 137 20.50 5.58 15.54
CA PRO A 137 20.06 6.96 15.45
C PRO A 137 19.28 7.28 14.15
N VAL A 138 19.53 6.56 13.06
CA VAL A 138 18.82 6.78 11.79
C VAL A 138 17.38 6.29 11.92
N TRP A 139 17.18 5.11 12.47
CA TRP A 139 15.85 4.57 12.75
C TRP A 139 15.11 5.40 13.80
N GLN A 140 15.80 5.84 14.87
CA GLN A 140 15.20 6.68 15.88
C GLN A 140 14.67 7.99 15.27
N MET A 141 15.51 8.71 14.52
CA MET A 141 15.12 9.95 13.86
C MET A 141 13.97 9.73 12.88
N PHE A 142 14.03 8.67 12.08
CA PHE A 142 13.00 8.35 11.10
C PHE A 142 11.64 8.10 11.77
N LEU A 143 11.56 7.20 12.75
CA LEU A 143 10.28 6.85 13.40
C LEU A 143 9.69 8.02 14.20
N VAL A 144 10.51 8.79 14.91
CA VAL A 144 10.05 9.99 15.62
C VAL A 144 9.54 11.07 14.66
N SER A 145 10.16 11.21 13.47
CA SER A 145 9.72 12.19 12.46
C SER A 145 8.37 11.85 11.80
N GLN A 146 7.90 10.61 11.89
CA GLN A 146 6.61 10.21 11.31
C GLN A 146 5.41 10.86 12.03
N GLY A 147 5.59 11.36 13.28
CA GLY A 147 4.50 11.90 14.07
C GLY A 147 3.52 10.80 14.51
N GLY A 148 2.23 11.11 14.55
CA GLY A 148 1.20 10.14 14.91
C GLY A 148 0.86 9.20 13.75
N LEU A 149 1.14 7.91 13.93
CA LEU A 149 0.87 6.85 12.95
C LEU A 149 -0.55 6.31 13.13
N ASN A 150 -1.30 6.18 12.03
CA ASN A 150 -2.60 5.53 12.01
C ASN A 150 -2.42 4.00 11.87
N ALA A 151 -2.98 3.24 12.79
CA ALA A 151 -2.79 1.78 12.82
C ALA A 151 -3.42 1.05 11.61
N THR A 152 -4.34 1.67 10.88
CA THR A 152 -4.98 1.05 9.70
C THR A 152 -4.29 1.36 8.39
N GLN A 153 -3.54 2.47 8.32
CA GLN A 153 -2.93 2.93 7.07
C GLN A 153 -1.40 2.92 7.13
N ASP A 154 -0.81 3.42 8.24
CA ASP A 154 0.65 3.60 8.33
C ASP A 154 1.38 2.35 8.81
N MET A 155 0.64 1.32 9.24
CA MET A 155 1.13 -0.01 9.55
C MET A 155 0.57 -1.02 8.55
N SER A 156 1.41 -1.80 7.89
CA SER A 156 0.95 -2.85 6.96
C SER A 156 0.20 -3.98 7.66
N LEU A 157 0.60 -4.25 8.91
CA LEU A 157 0.03 -5.25 9.81
C LEU A 157 -0.25 -4.62 11.17
N PRO A 158 -1.34 -4.96 11.87
CA PRO A 158 -1.66 -4.39 13.17
C PRO A 158 -0.89 -5.06 14.32
N ILE A 159 0.42 -5.19 14.19
CA ILE A 159 1.32 -5.90 15.11
C ILE A 159 2.62 -5.15 15.30
N TRP A 160 3.33 -5.41 16.39
CA TRP A 160 4.76 -5.16 16.51
C TRP A 160 5.35 -6.12 17.56
N GLY A 161 6.66 -6.30 17.55
CA GLY A 161 7.35 -7.17 18.47
C GLY A 161 8.59 -6.52 19.08
N VAL A 162 9.00 -7.01 20.24
CA VAL A 162 10.27 -6.66 20.89
C VAL A 162 11.06 -7.93 21.15
N GLU A 163 12.27 -8.00 20.63
CA GLU A 163 13.18 -9.10 20.88
C GLU A 163 13.86 -8.94 22.24
N HIS A 164 13.81 -9.99 23.05
CA HIS A 164 14.53 -10.14 24.31
C HIS A 164 15.49 -11.33 24.27
N GLU A 165 16.22 -11.57 25.36
CA GLU A 165 17.09 -12.75 25.47
C GLU A 165 16.25 -14.02 25.65
N GLY A 166 16.24 -14.86 24.61
CA GLY A 166 15.55 -16.15 24.60
C GLY A 166 14.03 -16.12 24.37
N PHE A 167 13.42 -14.96 24.16
CA PHE A 167 11.98 -14.81 23.87
C PHE A 167 11.67 -13.50 23.16
N SER A 168 10.43 -13.34 22.70
CA SER A 168 9.90 -12.06 22.20
C SER A 168 8.58 -11.70 22.88
N LEU A 169 8.31 -10.41 22.99
CA LEU A 169 7.00 -9.87 23.38
C LEU A 169 6.37 -9.19 22.17
N ASN A 170 5.19 -9.64 21.81
CA ASN A 170 4.54 -9.23 20.59
C ASN A 170 3.15 -8.66 20.85
N TRP A 171 2.89 -7.46 20.38
CA TRP A 171 1.60 -6.80 20.48
C TRP A 171 0.78 -7.04 19.22
N LEU A 172 -0.49 -7.33 19.38
CA LEU A 172 -1.46 -7.52 18.32
C LEU A 172 -2.69 -6.65 18.59
N LEU A 173 -2.98 -5.72 17.67
CA LEU A 173 -4.21 -4.93 17.69
C LEU A 173 -5.32 -5.71 16.98
N THR A 174 -6.11 -6.47 17.72
CA THR A 174 -7.23 -7.27 17.18
C THR A 174 -8.38 -6.39 16.68
N ASN A 175 -8.44 -5.14 17.13
CA ASN A 175 -9.24 -4.06 16.57
C ASN A 175 -8.28 -2.90 16.21
N PRO A 176 -7.89 -2.71 14.91
CA PRO A 176 -6.93 -1.67 14.53
C PRO A 176 -7.53 -0.27 14.34
N TYR A 177 -8.86 -0.14 14.33
CA TYR A 177 -9.55 1.11 13.98
C TYR A 177 -9.41 2.18 15.07
N ASN A 178 -9.43 3.45 14.64
CA ASN A 178 -9.41 4.64 15.51
C ASN A 178 -8.23 4.68 16.50
N LYS A 179 -7.06 4.21 16.05
CA LYS A 179 -5.82 4.20 16.85
C LYS A 179 -4.73 5.05 16.25
N GLN A 180 -4.01 5.70 17.14
CA GLN A 180 -2.82 6.45 16.83
C GLN A 180 -1.65 5.94 17.68
N LEU A 181 -0.53 5.69 17.00
CA LEU A 181 0.73 5.31 17.63
C LEU A 181 1.72 6.46 17.49
N LEU A 182 2.49 6.73 18.53
CA LEU A 182 3.44 7.83 18.55
C LEU A 182 4.77 7.36 19.12
N PHE A 183 5.82 7.49 18.32
CA PHE A 183 7.20 7.33 18.79
C PHE A 183 7.75 8.61 19.38
N SER A 184 8.52 8.46 20.45
CA SER A 184 9.32 9.54 21.03
C SER A 184 10.73 9.03 21.37
N ALA A 185 11.70 9.94 21.40
CA ALA A 185 13.06 9.63 21.80
C ALA A 185 13.19 9.65 23.33
N GLU A 186 13.75 8.59 23.91
CA GLU A 186 14.18 8.51 25.32
C GLU A 186 15.68 8.21 25.36
N GLY A 187 16.51 9.27 25.34
CA GLY A 187 17.95 9.12 25.17
C GLY A 187 18.29 8.52 23.79
N ASP A 188 18.99 7.40 23.79
CA ASP A 188 19.36 6.63 22.60
C ASP A 188 18.33 5.57 22.20
N THR A 189 17.18 5.52 22.89
CA THR A 189 16.13 4.53 22.65
C THR A 189 14.81 5.16 22.22
N LEU A 190 13.92 4.34 21.65
CA LEU A 190 12.56 4.71 21.27
C LEU A 190 11.58 4.35 22.38
N ALA A 191 10.65 5.24 22.66
CA ALA A 191 9.42 4.92 23.41
C ALA A 191 8.22 4.99 22.46
N LEU A 192 7.21 4.18 22.74
CA LEU A 192 5.96 4.08 21.97
C LEU A 192 4.76 4.28 22.88
N SER A 193 3.84 5.16 22.47
CA SER A 193 2.51 5.28 23.07
C SER A 193 1.41 4.93 22.08
N VAL A 194 0.29 4.37 22.57
CA VAL A 194 -0.87 4.01 21.77
C VAL A 194 -2.11 4.66 22.36
N ARG A 195 -2.84 5.42 21.54
CA ARG A 195 -4.10 6.05 21.88
C ARG A 195 -5.23 5.48 21.05
N HIS A 196 -6.42 5.45 21.64
CA HIS A 196 -7.64 5.02 20.97
C HIS A 196 -8.73 6.06 21.15
N GLN A 197 -9.47 6.32 20.07
CA GLN A 197 -10.66 7.17 20.08
C GLN A 197 -11.93 6.31 20.09
N PHE A 198 -12.68 6.36 21.18
CA PHE A 198 -14.06 5.90 21.23
C PHE A 198 -14.94 6.97 20.59
N THR A 199 -15.43 6.72 19.38
CA THR A 199 -16.18 7.72 18.60
C THR A 199 -17.64 7.80 19.04
N SER A 200 -18.29 8.95 18.80
CA SER A 200 -19.72 9.13 19.08
C SER A 200 -20.63 8.28 18.17
N LEU A 201 -20.10 7.72 17.08
CA LEU A 201 -20.85 6.80 16.21
C LEU A 201 -21.22 5.50 16.92
N LYS A 202 -20.29 4.93 17.68
CA LYS A 202 -20.50 3.69 18.44
C LYS A 202 -19.49 3.59 19.61
N PRO A 203 -19.66 4.38 20.67
CA PRO A 203 -18.68 4.44 21.77
C PRO A 203 -18.51 3.12 22.51
N SER A 204 -19.53 2.24 22.50
CA SER A 204 -19.48 0.91 23.11
C SER A 204 -18.71 -0.14 22.31
N THR A 205 -18.17 0.21 21.13
CA THR A 205 -17.31 -0.74 20.40
C THR A 205 -16.06 -1.02 21.22
N ALA A 206 -15.83 -2.31 21.53
CA ALA A 206 -14.68 -2.70 22.32
C ALA A 206 -13.36 -2.42 21.60
N LEU A 207 -12.47 -1.73 22.28
CA LEU A 207 -11.06 -1.73 21.95
C LEU A 207 -10.48 -3.07 22.42
N THR A 208 -9.91 -3.86 21.52
CA THR A 208 -9.28 -5.12 21.85
C THR A 208 -7.85 -5.18 21.30
N PHE A 209 -6.95 -5.73 22.12
CA PHE A 209 -5.56 -5.99 21.76
C PHE A 209 -4.99 -7.08 22.66
N SER A 210 -3.89 -7.70 22.27
CA SER A 210 -3.21 -8.69 23.07
C SER A 210 -1.70 -8.52 23.09
N LEU A 211 -1.08 -8.99 24.19
CA LEU A 211 0.35 -9.21 24.32
C LEU A 211 0.63 -10.69 24.25
N PHE A 212 1.48 -11.13 23.34
CA PHE A 212 1.82 -12.52 23.10
C PHE A 212 3.28 -12.82 23.48
N LEU A 213 3.48 -13.90 24.26
CA LEU A 213 4.81 -14.44 24.55
C LEU A 213 5.27 -15.36 23.41
N GLY A 214 6.17 -14.84 22.56
CA GLY A 214 6.71 -15.55 21.41
C GLY A 214 8.10 -16.14 21.62
N GLU A 215 8.54 -16.95 20.68
CA GLU A 215 9.92 -17.41 20.58
C GLU A 215 10.86 -16.24 20.20
N ALA A 216 12.17 -16.40 20.42
CA ALA A 216 13.18 -15.44 20.01
C ALA A 216 13.47 -15.59 18.49
N GLU A 217 12.50 -15.24 17.66
CA GLU A 217 12.61 -15.27 16.20
C GLU A 217 12.00 -14.01 15.56
N PRO A 218 12.55 -13.54 14.43
CA PRO A 218 12.09 -12.28 13.81
C PRO A 218 10.64 -12.30 13.35
N LEU A 219 10.06 -13.48 13.04
CA LEU A 219 8.71 -13.62 12.52
C LEU A 219 7.64 -13.95 13.59
N ALA A 220 7.99 -13.98 14.88
CA ALA A 220 7.07 -14.40 15.94
C ALA A 220 5.74 -13.63 15.93
N SER A 221 5.80 -12.29 15.79
CA SER A 221 4.60 -11.45 15.73
C SER A 221 3.74 -11.74 14.48
N ALA A 222 4.37 -11.90 13.33
CA ALA A 222 3.69 -12.20 12.07
C ALA A 222 3.01 -13.58 12.10
N LYS A 223 3.72 -14.61 12.60
CA LYS A 223 3.17 -15.96 12.77
C LYS A 223 1.97 -15.97 13.73
N ARG A 224 2.05 -15.20 14.83
CA ARG A 224 0.92 -15.09 15.77
C ARG A 224 -0.27 -14.41 15.13
N TYR A 225 -0.06 -13.34 14.36
CA TYR A 225 -1.14 -12.64 13.66
C TYR A 225 -1.77 -13.54 12.58
N ARG A 226 -0.96 -14.26 11.80
CA ARG A 226 -1.46 -15.24 10.82
C ARG A 226 -2.33 -16.29 11.52
N GLN A 227 -1.87 -16.85 12.64
CA GLN A 227 -2.64 -17.84 13.41
C GLN A 227 -3.98 -17.24 13.89
N TRP A 228 -3.96 -16.01 14.41
CA TRP A 228 -5.20 -15.33 14.81
C TRP A 228 -6.18 -15.13 13.64
N LEU A 229 -5.68 -14.79 12.44
CA LEU A 229 -6.53 -14.70 11.25
C LEU A 229 -7.15 -16.05 10.89
N ILE A 230 -6.40 -17.15 11.04
CA ILE A 230 -6.90 -18.52 10.80
C ILE A 230 -7.97 -18.88 11.84
N ASP A 231 -7.67 -18.71 13.13
CA ASP A 231 -8.56 -19.05 14.25
C ASP A 231 -9.89 -18.28 14.20
N THR A 232 -9.86 -17.06 13.70
CA THR A 232 -11.05 -16.19 13.53
C THR A 232 -11.73 -16.30 12.18
N GLY A 233 -11.25 -17.20 11.29
CA GLY A 233 -11.81 -17.41 9.95
C GLY A 233 -11.60 -16.23 8.99
N ARG A 234 -10.60 -15.38 9.26
CA ARG A 234 -10.27 -14.19 8.46
C ARG A 234 -9.13 -14.41 7.47
N HIS A 235 -8.44 -15.54 7.55
CA HIS A 235 -7.43 -15.92 6.56
C HIS A 235 -8.09 -16.66 5.40
N GLU A 236 -7.90 -16.14 4.19
CA GLU A 236 -8.31 -16.82 2.96
C GLU A 236 -7.08 -17.08 2.10
N SER A 237 -6.80 -18.37 1.82
CA SER A 237 -5.65 -18.74 1.00
C SER A 237 -5.83 -18.32 -0.47
N LEU A 238 -4.73 -18.03 -1.15
CA LEU A 238 -4.71 -17.74 -2.58
C LEU A 238 -5.30 -18.92 -3.38
N SER A 239 -4.99 -20.16 -3.00
CA SER A 239 -5.57 -21.35 -3.62
C SER A 239 -7.10 -21.31 -3.65
N ARG A 240 -7.74 -20.93 -2.53
CA ARG A 240 -9.20 -20.79 -2.45
C ARG A 240 -9.71 -19.60 -3.29
N LYS A 241 -8.99 -18.49 -3.30
CA LYS A 241 -9.32 -17.33 -4.16
C LYS A 241 -9.24 -17.71 -5.64
N LEU A 242 -8.23 -18.52 -6.04
CA LEU A 242 -8.08 -19.03 -7.41
C LEU A 242 -9.21 -19.99 -7.84
N GLU A 243 -9.83 -20.71 -6.89
CA GLU A 243 -11.02 -21.53 -7.16
C GLU A 243 -12.25 -20.64 -7.43
N LYS A 244 -12.43 -19.58 -6.66
CA LYS A 244 -13.53 -18.62 -6.81
C LYS A 244 -13.41 -17.76 -8.08
N THR A 245 -12.18 -17.41 -8.47
CA THR A 245 -11.86 -16.56 -9.63
C THR A 245 -10.79 -17.26 -10.49
N PRO A 246 -11.13 -18.26 -11.31
CA PRO A 246 -10.17 -19.09 -12.05
C PRO A 246 -9.23 -18.30 -12.98
N ALA A 247 -9.68 -17.17 -13.53
CA ALA A 247 -8.85 -16.29 -14.37
C ALA A 247 -7.61 -15.76 -13.63
N SER A 248 -7.65 -15.69 -12.30
CA SER A 248 -6.53 -15.22 -11.46
C SER A 248 -5.33 -16.18 -11.41
N ARG A 249 -5.47 -17.44 -11.92
CA ARG A 249 -4.31 -18.33 -12.11
C ARG A 249 -3.24 -17.74 -13.04
N LYS A 250 -3.61 -16.79 -13.89
CA LYS A 250 -2.68 -16.05 -14.74
C LYS A 250 -1.75 -15.11 -13.97
N LEU A 251 -2.06 -14.81 -12.70
CA LEU A 251 -1.17 -14.05 -11.81
C LEU A 251 0.03 -14.87 -11.33
N LEU A 252 -0.09 -16.22 -11.30
CA LEU A 252 1.01 -17.08 -10.88
C LEU A 252 2.16 -17.00 -11.90
N GLY A 253 3.31 -16.54 -11.47
CA GLY A 253 4.48 -16.32 -12.32
C GLY A 253 4.44 -15.04 -13.15
N ALA A 254 3.41 -14.21 -13.03
CA ALA A 254 3.32 -12.97 -13.79
C ALA A 254 4.21 -11.88 -13.20
N SER A 255 5.02 -11.25 -14.04
CA SER A 255 5.56 -9.92 -13.76
C SER A 255 4.47 -8.88 -13.95
N HIS A 256 4.47 -7.83 -13.14
CA HIS A 256 3.47 -6.77 -13.22
C HIS A 256 4.04 -5.57 -13.97
N VAL A 257 3.26 -4.99 -14.87
CA VAL A 257 3.72 -3.92 -15.77
C VAL A 257 2.68 -2.83 -15.87
N TYR A 258 3.07 -1.58 -15.66
CA TYR A 258 2.26 -0.43 -16.05
C TYR A 258 2.68 0.11 -17.41
N LEU A 259 1.71 0.28 -18.29
CA LEU A 259 1.86 0.94 -19.59
C LEU A 259 1.48 2.42 -19.44
N TRP A 260 2.36 3.31 -19.88
CA TRP A 260 2.21 4.75 -19.77
C TRP A 260 2.25 5.43 -21.15
N GLY A 261 1.49 6.51 -21.32
CA GLY A 261 1.33 7.18 -22.60
C GLY A 261 0.44 6.38 -23.55
N ASN A 262 -0.78 6.02 -23.10
CA ASN A 262 -1.72 5.17 -23.84
C ASN A 262 -2.69 5.98 -24.71
N ASP A 263 -2.14 6.97 -25.42
CA ASP A 263 -2.90 7.87 -26.29
C ASP A 263 -3.47 7.17 -27.53
N LEU A 264 -4.50 7.78 -28.14
CA LEU A 264 -5.11 7.29 -29.37
C LEU A 264 -4.11 7.24 -30.55
N LEU A 265 -3.30 8.29 -30.71
CA LEU A 265 -2.32 8.37 -31.80
C LEU A 265 -0.90 8.41 -31.26
N GLY A 266 -0.06 7.50 -31.76
CA GLY A 266 1.39 7.58 -31.63
C GLY A 266 2.02 8.32 -32.81
N GLN A 267 3.32 8.68 -32.71
CA GLN A 267 4.04 9.31 -33.83
C GLN A 267 4.03 8.47 -35.10
N LYS A 268 4.09 7.15 -34.98
CA LYS A 268 4.04 6.19 -36.10
C LYS A 268 2.73 6.20 -36.87
N ASP A 269 1.66 6.67 -36.22
CA ASP A 269 0.32 6.68 -36.81
C ASP A 269 0.08 7.88 -37.71
N VAL A 270 0.90 8.93 -37.60
CA VAL A 270 0.84 10.09 -38.47
C VAL A 270 1.72 9.86 -39.71
N ARG A 271 1.10 9.55 -40.81
CA ARG A 271 1.78 9.25 -42.10
C ARG A 271 2.20 10.52 -42.88
N ASN A 272 1.45 11.59 -42.71
CA ASN A 272 1.68 12.83 -43.44
C ASN A 272 1.40 14.05 -42.54
N TRP A 273 2.45 14.62 -41.96
CA TRP A 273 2.36 15.76 -41.07
C TRP A 273 1.79 17.02 -41.69
N PRO A 274 2.20 17.42 -42.93
CA PRO A 274 1.55 18.52 -43.65
C PRO A 274 0.05 18.30 -43.89
N ALA A 275 -0.37 17.08 -44.22
CA ALA A 275 -1.78 16.75 -44.35
C ALA A 275 -2.52 16.83 -43.00
N LEU A 276 -1.91 16.39 -41.88
CA LEU A 276 -2.48 16.55 -40.56
C LEU A 276 -2.69 18.02 -40.21
N LEU A 277 -1.69 18.87 -40.42
CA LEU A 277 -1.82 20.31 -40.21
C LEU A 277 -2.95 20.90 -41.09
N GLY A 278 -3.04 20.50 -42.36
CA GLY A 278 -4.12 20.93 -43.26
C GLY A 278 -5.51 20.52 -42.75
N LYS A 279 -5.67 19.27 -42.27
CA LYS A 279 -6.93 18.78 -41.71
C LYS A 279 -7.32 19.54 -40.44
N LEU A 280 -6.37 19.75 -39.52
CA LEU A 280 -6.60 20.52 -38.29
C LEU A 280 -6.96 22.00 -38.55
N ARG A 281 -6.45 22.60 -39.62
CA ARG A 281 -6.81 23.95 -40.04
C ARG A 281 -8.16 24.02 -40.73
N GLY A 282 -8.71 22.89 -41.18
CA GLY A 282 -9.98 22.81 -41.87
C GLY A 282 -11.15 23.36 -41.09
N GLN A 283 -12.29 23.52 -41.77
CA GLN A 283 -13.51 24.11 -41.22
C GLN A 283 -14.54 23.04 -40.81
N THR A 284 -14.13 21.77 -40.64
CA THR A 284 -15.04 20.73 -40.14
C THR A 284 -15.33 20.96 -38.66
N ASP A 285 -16.50 20.51 -38.19
CA ASP A 285 -16.89 20.60 -36.79
C ASP A 285 -15.88 19.90 -35.89
N LEU A 286 -15.36 18.73 -36.30
CA LEU A 286 -14.34 18.02 -35.56
C LEU A 286 -13.04 18.82 -35.45
N ALA A 287 -12.53 19.35 -36.56
CA ALA A 287 -11.30 20.15 -36.56
C ALA A 287 -11.44 21.39 -35.65
N GLY A 288 -12.61 22.06 -35.69
CA GLY A 288 -12.93 23.17 -34.80
C GLY A 288 -12.95 22.79 -33.34
N ALA A 289 -13.62 21.65 -32.99
CA ALA A 289 -13.70 21.14 -31.64
C ALA A 289 -12.31 20.73 -31.09
N LEU A 290 -11.47 20.09 -31.92
CA LEU A 290 -10.11 19.70 -31.52
C LEU A 290 -9.24 20.92 -31.25
N ARG A 291 -9.26 21.93 -32.15
CA ARG A 291 -8.54 23.20 -31.92
C ARG A 291 -8.97 23.88 -30.60
N GLY A 292 -10.27 23.85 -30.31
CA GLY A 292 -10.79 24.40 -29.05
C GLY A 292 -10.29 23.70 -27.78
N GLY A 293 -9.81 22.46 -27.89
CA GLY A 293 -9.23 21.69 -26.79
C GLY A 293 -7.69 21.65 -26.76
N MET A 294 -7.02 22.28 -27.75
CA MET A 294 -5.56 22.28 -27.81
C MET A 294 -4.96 23.43 -26.99
N ASP A 295 -3.73 23.23 -26.49
CA ASP A 295 -2.99 24.28 -25.81
C ASP A 295 -2.41 25.34 -26.72
N GLY A 296 -2.00 26.51 -26.16
CA GLY A 296 -1.54 27.67 -26.92
C GLY A 296 -0.28 27.40 -27.74
N GLU A 297 0.64 26.57 -27.27
CA GLU A 297 1.87 26.23 -27.98
C GLU A 297 1.55 25.42 -29.26
N ALA A 298 0.72 24.41 -29.13
CA ALA A 298 0.27 23.59 -30.24
C ALA A 298 -0.55 24.41 -31.27
N LEU A 299 -1.40 25.32 -30.78
CA LEU A 299 -2.14 26.25 -31.66
C LEU A 299 -1.20 27.20 -32.41
N GLN A 300 -0.14 27.69 -31.78
CA GLN A 300 0.87 28.53 -32.44
C GLN A 300 1.62 27.74 -33.51
N LEU A 301 2.04 26.51 -33.23
CA LEU A 301 2.64 25.60 -34.21
C LEU A 301 1.68 25.38 -35.39
N LEU A 302 0.43 25.10 -35.09
CA LEU A 302 -0.60 24.90 -36.09
C LEU A 302 -0.78 26.15 -36.98
N ALA A 303 -0.72 27.36 -36.42
CA ALA A 303 -0.90 28.60 -37.17
C ALA A 303 0.31 28.94 -38.04
N THR A 304 1.53 28.69 -37.62
CA THR A 304 2.75 29.24 -38.20
C THR A 304 3.59 28.25 -39.02
N GLN A 305 3.54 26.93 -38.69
CA GLN A 305 4.44 25.97 -39.29
C GLN A 305 3.79 25.19 -40.44
N THR A 306 4.54 24.96 -41.51
CA THR A 306 4.16 24.05 -42.61
C THR A 306 4.86 22.71 -42.54
N VAL A 307 6.01 22.67 -41.90
CA VAL A 307 6.82 21.47 -41.62
C VAL A 307 7.19 21.46 -40.14
N LEU A 308 7.06 20.31 -39.48
CA LEU A 308 7.36 20.13 -38.07
C LEU A 308 8.60 19.27 -37.90
N ASN A 309 9.54 19.70 -37.03
CA ASN A 309 10.59 18.82 -36.52
C ASN A 309 10.01 17.84 -35.49
N ARG A 310 10.82 16.84 -35.08
CA ARG A 310 10.34 15.80 -34.16
C ARG A 310 9.82 16.33 -32.80
N TYR A 311 10.45 17.36 -32.26
CA TYR A 311 10.00 17.99 -31.02
C TYR A 311 8.64 18.67 -31.19
N GLN A 312 8.48 19.46 -32.27
CA GLN A 312 7.20 20.11 -32.58
C GLN A 312 6.09 19.10 -32.89
N GLN A 313 6.43 17.97 -33.54
CA GLN A 313 5.51 16.85 -33.74
C GLN A 313 5.00 16.28 -32.39
N SER A 314 5.88 16.11 -31.40
CA SER A 314 5.49 15.61 -30.09
C SER A 314 4.59 16.58 -29.35
N ILE A 315 4.83 17.87 -29.40
CA ILE A 315 3.97 18.91 -28.80
C ILE A 315 2.57 18.88 -29.45
N LEU A 316 2.51 18.93 -30.79
CA LEU A 316 1.25 18.93 -31.51
C LEU A 316 0.44 17.64 -31.18
N LEU A 317 1.08 16.49 -31.25
CA LEU A 317 0.43 15.20 -31.04
C LEU A 317 -0.10 15.03 -29.62
N ARG A 318 0.67 15.41 -28.59
CA ARG A 318 0.24 15.40 -27.19
C ARG A 318 -0.99 16.29 -27.00
N SER A 319 -0.95 17.51 -27.49
CA SER A 319 -2.08 18.45 -27.43
C SER A 319 -3.31 17.95 -28.17
N LEU A 320 -3.12 17.32 -29.32
CA LEU A 320 -4.20 16.70 -30.10
C LEU A 320 -4.83 15.53 -29.35
N ASN A 321 -4.03 14.63 -28.76
CA ASN A 321 -4.53 13.50 -27.97
C ASN A 321 -5.31 13.97 -26.75
N ARG A 322 -4.84 15.01 -26.04
CA ARG A 322 -5.59 15.63 -24.93
C ARG A 322 -6.93 16.20 -25.41
N ALA A 323 -6.96 16.87 -26.55
CA ALA A 323 -8.21 17.38 -27.13
C ALA A 323 -9.17 16.24 -27.53
N LEU A 324 -8.65 15.14 -28.07
CA LEU A 324 -9.44 13.95 -28.42
C LEU A 324 -10.05 13.32 -27.16
N ASN A 325 -9.28 13.14 -26.08
CA ASN A 325 -9.78 12.63 -24.81
C ASN A 325 -10.90 13.54 -24.26
N SER A 326 -10.67 14.85 -24.21
CA SER A 326 -11.68 15.81 -23.76
C SER A 326 -12.96 15.75 -24.60
N GLN A 327 -12.83 15.65 -25.91
CA GLN A 327 -13.99 15.57 -26.82
C GLN A 327 -14.76 14.25 -26.65
N ALA A 328 -14.07 13.11 -26.46
CA ALA A 328 -14.69 11.80 -26.28
C ALA A 328 -15.56 11.73 -25.01
N ARG A 329 -15.11 12.35 -23.92
CA ARG A 329 -15.81 12.33 -22.62
C ARG A 329 -16.78 13.50 -22.40
N LYS A 330 -16.84 14.46 -23.30
CA LYS A 330 -17.64 15.69 -23.14
C LYS A 330 -19.11 15.44 -22.78
N THR A 331 -19.78 14.53 -23.48
CA THR A 331 -21.18 14.21 -23.24
C THR A 331 -21.40 13.51 -21.90
N TRP A 332 -20.48 12.64 -21.53
CA TRP A 332 -20.51 11.92 -20.26
C TRP A 332 -20.29 12.86 -19.06
N GLN A 333 -19.27 13.72 -19.11
CA GLN A 333 -18.98 14.67 -18.03
C GLN A 333 -20.05 15.73 -17.82
N ALA A 334 -20.83 16.07 -18.84
CA ALA A 334 -21.90 17.07 -18.74
C ALA A 334 -23.09 16.60 -17.88
N ARG A 335 -23.21 15.32 -17.52
CA ARG A 335 -24.35 14.74 -16.80
C ARG A 335 -24.13 14.75 -15.30
N ALA A 336 -25.22 15.01 -14.54
CA ALA A 336 -25.21 14.94 -13.07
C ALA A 336 -24.93 13.51 -12.56
N VAL A 337 -25.46 12.50 -13.26
CA VAL A 337 -25.18 11.08 -13.03
C VAL A 337 -24.46 10.55 -14.29
N PRO A 338 -23.29 9.96 -14.17
CA PRO A 338 -22.54 9.46 -15.32
C PRO A 338 -23.32 8.37 -16.10
N ASP A 339 -23.38 8.55 -17.42
CA ASP A 339 -23.95 7.55 -18.34
C ASP A 339 -22.79 6.75 -18.97
N MET A 340 -22.60 5.54 -18.49
CA MET A 340 -21.48 4.69 -18.91
C MET A 340 -21.57 4.25 -20.37
N GLN A 341 -22.78 4.15 -20.93
CA GLN A 341 -22.95 3.83 -22.34
C GLN A 341 -22.56 5.04 -23.22
N ALA A 342 -22.93 6.25 -22.79
CA ALA A 342 -22.48 7.47 -23.48
C ALA A 342 -20.94 7.62 -23.45
N LEU A 343 -20.29 7.22 -22.35
CA LEU A 343 -18.82 7.21 -22.26
C LEU A 343 -18.22 6.30 -23.33
N VAL A 344 -18.54 5.01 -23.31
CA VAL A 344 -17.91 4.02 -24.22
C VAL A 344 -18.23 4.32 -25.69
N ASN A 345 -19.45 4.77 -25.99
CA ASN A 345 -19.85 5.15 -27.34
C ASN A 345 -19.10 6.41 -27.83
N GLY A 346 -18.78 7.34 -26.93
CA GLY A 346 -18.05 8.56 -27.28
C GLY A 346 -16.66 8.28 -27.86
N TYR A 347 -15.91 7.37 -27.23
CA TYR A 347 -14.59 6.96 -27.71
C TYR A 347 -14.67 6.26 -29.08
N ALA A 348 -15.54 5.27 -29.23
CA ALA A 348 -15.70 4.53 -30.47
C ALA A 348 -16.16 5.42 -31.65
N ALA A 349 -17.12 6.30 -31.41
CA ALA A 349 -17.64 7.22 -32.43
C ALA A 349 -16.58 8.22 -32.89
N LEU A 350 -15.86 8.82 -31.94
CA LEU A 350 -14.82 9.80 -32.26
C LEU A 350 -13.64 9.18 -33.01
N ARG A 351 -13.20 7.98 -32.59
CA ARG A 351 -12.16 7.22 -33.32
C ARG A 351 -12.56 6.95 -34.75
N GLY A 352 -13.81 6.52 -35.00
CA GLY A 352 -14.34 6.29 -36.35
C GLY A 352 -14.48 7.59 -37.17
N GLN A 353 -14.86 8.69 -36.52
CA GLN A 353 -14.93 10.01 -37.19
C GLN A 353 -13.54 10.52 -37.58
N LEU A 354 -12.56 10.43 -36.68
CA LEU A 354 -11.18 10.80 -36.95
C LEU A 354 -10.61 10.02 -38.14
N ALA A 355 -10.81 8.70 -38.18
CA ALA A 355 -10.35 7.85 -39.27
C ALA A 355 -10.88 8.29 -40.63
N ARG A 356 -12.14 8.70 -40.69
CA ARG A 356 -12.75 9.19 -41.94
C ARG A 356 -12.27 10.59 -42.31
N GLU A 357 -12.34 11.55 -41.41
CA GLU A 357 -12.05 12.95 -41.69
C GLU A 357 -10.55 13.23 -41.91
N PHE A 358 -9.70 12.47 -41.20
CA PHE A 358 -8.24 12.62 -41.26
C PHE A 358 -7.57 11.57 -42.17
N ALA A 359 -8.34 10.90 -43.01
CA ALA A 359 -7.81 10.00 -44.03
C ALA A 359 -6.71 10.67 -44.86
N GLY A 360 -5.61 9.94 -45.12
CA GLY A 360 -4.42 10.44 -45.80
C GLY A 360 -3.42 11.19 -44.91
N ALA A 361 -3.82 11.63 -43.72
CA ALA A 361 -2.92 12.20 -42.72
C ALA A 361 -2.44 11.13 -41.71
N VAL A 362 -3.34 10.23 -41.31
CA VAL A 362 -3.06 9.13 -40.37
C VAL A 362 -3.08 7.78 -41.08
N THR A 363 -2.54 6.75 -40.44
CA THR A 363 -2.59 5.35 -40.89
C THR A 363 -4.04 4.92 -41.12
N ALA A 364 -4.30 4.21 -42.22
CA ALA A 364 -5.65 3.89 -42.68
C ALA A 364 -6.43 2.95 -41.75
N SER A 365 -5.74 2.07 -41.03
CA SER A 365 -6.32 1.08 -40.12
C SER A 365 -6.28 1.55 -38.67
N PRO A 366 -7.39 2.06 -38.10
CA PRO A 366 -7.43 2.53 -36.74
C PRO A 366 -7.05 1.47 -35.70
N GLU A 367 -7.21 0.18 -36.02
CA GLU A 367 -6.85 -0.97 -35.17
C GLU A 367 -5.33 -1.04 -34.91
N GLN A 368 -4.52 -0.46 -35.79
CA GLN A 368 -3.06 -0.40 -35.67
C GLN A 368 -2.56 0.85 -34.97
N TRP A 369 -3.45 1.79 -34.63
CA TRP A 369 -3.08 3.00 -33.91
C TRP A 369 -2.71 2.67 -32.48
N GLY A 370 -2.04 3.62 -31.85
CA GLY A 370 -1.70 3.60 -30.45
C GLY A 370 -0.24 3.93 -30.19
N SER A 371 -0.02 4.67 -29.11
CA SER A 371 1.32 4.97 -28.66
C SER A 371 1.91 3.77 -27.92
N THR A 372 1.66 3.61 -26.62
CA THR A 372 2.20 2.47 -25.85
C THR A 372 1.28 1.26 -25.92
N LEU A 373 -0.01 1.39 -25.61
CA LEU A 373 -0.94 0.29 -25.82
C LEU A 373 -1.24 0.17 -27.32
N SER A 374 -0.72 -0.86 -27.96
CA SER A 374 -0.86 -1.11 -29.40
C SER A 374 -0.65 -2.60 -29.70
N LEU A 375 -1.10 -3.05 -30.87
CA LEU A 375 -0.83 -4.43 -31.35
C LEU A 375 0.67 -4.71 -31.42
N ASP A 376 1.45 -3.74 -31.88
CA ASP A 376 2.92 -3.84 -31.98
C ASP A 376 3.58 -4.06 -30.60
N THR A 377 3.12 -3.34 -29.58
CA THR A 377 3.63 -3.54 -28.20
C THR A 377 3.33 -4.94 -27.69
N ILE A 378 2.12 -5.46 -27.92
CA ILE A 378 1.76 -6.82 -27.51
C ILE A 378 2.63 -7.85 -28.22
N GLU A 379 2.86 -7.69 -29.53
CA GLU A 379 3.76 -8.56 -30.31
C GLU A 379 5.20 -8.52 -29.78
N GLN A 380 5.74 -7.34 -29.46
CA GLN A 380 7.09 -7.22 -28.90
C GLN A 380 7.23 -7.92 -27.54
N LEU A 381 6.22 -7.82 -26.67
CA LEU A 381 6.20 -8.53 -25.37
C LEU A 381 6.21 -10.05 -25.58
N GLN A 382 5.42 -10.57 -26.52
CA GLN A 382 5.40 -11.99 -26.86
C GLN A 382 6.73 -12.47 -27.46
N ASN A 383 7.31 -11.70 -28.38
CA ASN A 383 8.57 -12.02 -29.03
C ASN A 383 9.76 -11.98 -28.04
N ALA A 384 9.65 -11.23 -26.97
CA ALA A 384 10.62 -11.25 -25.85
C ALA A 384 10.50 -12.49 -24.95
N GLY A 385 9.54 -13.38 -25.19
CA GLY A 385 9.33 -14.61 -24.42
C GLY A 385 8.56 -14.41 -23.11
N LEU A 386 7.98 -13.24 -22.89
CA LEU A 386 7.16 -12.92 -21.72
C LEU A 386 5.79 -13.56 -21.87
N SER A 387 5.62 -14.76 -21.34
CA SER A 387 4.39 -15.55 -21.52
C SER A 387 3.29 -15.24 -20.50
N ARG A 388 3.64 -14.60 -19.39
CA ARG A 388 2.70 -14.22 -18.33
C ARG A 388 2.98 -12.81 -17.83
N LEU A 389 2.00 -11.93 -17.97
CA LEU A 389 2.08 -10.55 -17.50
C LEU A 389 0.73 -10.10 -16.94
N TRP A 390 0.78 -9.26 -15.92
CA TRP A 390 -0.31 -8.36 -15.62
C TRP A 390 0.05 -6.97 -16.21
N LEU A 391 -0.81 -6.46 -17.10
CA LEU A 391 -0.62 -5.17 -17.77
C LEU A 391 -1.67 -4.18 -17.27
N GLY A 392 -1.24 -3.15 -16.56
CA GLY A 392 -2.09 -2.05 -16.08
C GLY A 392 -1.93 -0.80 -16.93
N LEU A 393 -3.03 -0.08 -17.19
CA LEU A 393 -2.98 1.24 -17.80
C LEU A 393 -2.89 2.29 -16.68
N GLY A 394 -1.71 2.91 -16.48
CA GLY A 394 -1.47 3.80 -15.34
C GLY A 394 -2.29 5.10 -15.33
N GLU A 395 -2.89 5.46 -16.48
CA GLU A 395 -3.60 6.73 -16.69
C GLU A 395 -5.14 6.59 -16.67
N GLY A 396 -5.65 5.40 -16.37
CA GLY A 396 -7.10 5.15 -16.35
C GLY A 396 -7.55 4.12 -17.40
N TRP A 397 -8.80 4.19 -17.84
CA TRP A 397 -9.40 3.25 -18.80
C TRP A 397 -9.42 3.77 -20.25
N GLU A 398 -9.04 4.99 -20.50
CA GLU A 398 -9.16 5.67 -21.80
C GLU A 398 -8.39 4.94 -22.89
N GLY A 399 -7.14 4.53 -22.62
CA GLY A 399 -6.33 3.76 -23.55
C GLY A 399 -7.01 2.47 -24.04
N GLY A 400 -7.68 1.74 -23.14
CA GLY A 400 -8.42 0.54 -23.49
C GLY A 400 -9.68 0.81 -24.33
N LEU A 401 -10.37 1.94 -24.09
CA LEU A 401 -11.49 2.37 -24.92
C LEU A 401 -11.05 2.83 -26.32
N TRP A 402 -9.85 3.43 -26.43
CA TRP A 402 -9.23 3.77 -27.71
C TRP A 402 -8.77 2.53 -28.49
N HIS A 403 -8.19 1.53 -27.82
CA HIS A 403 -7.50 0.38 -28.43
C HIS A 403 -8.03 -0.98 -27.94
N PRO A 404 -9.33 -1.27 -28.08
CA PRO A 404 -9.89 -2.55 -27.63
C PRO A 404 -9.29 -3.76 -28.37
N GLU A 405 -8.75 -3.56 -29.58
CA GLU A 405 -8.06 -4.62 -30.34
C GLU A 405 -6.75 -5.03 -29.69
N ALA A 406 -5.95 -4.06 -29.20
CA ALA A 406 -4.71 -4.29 -28.49
C ALA A 406 -4.97 -4.96 -27.12
N VAL A 407 -6.03 -4.54 -26.42
CA VAL A 407 -6.46 -5.24 -25.17
C VAL A 407 -6.80 -6.69 -25.47
N ARG A 408 -7.65 -6.97 -26.48
CA ARG A 408 -8.00 -8.34 -26.85
C ARG A 408 -6.79 -9.16 -27.29
N ALA A 409 -5.86 -8.58 -28.04
CA ALA A 409 -4.61 -9.26 -28.42
C ALA A 409 -3.78 -9.65 -27.20
N GLY A 410 -3.64 -8.77 -26.21
CA GLY A 410 -2.96 -9.08 -24.95
C GLY A 410 -3.66 -10.19 -24.15
N VAL A 411 -4.99 -10.18 -24.09
CA VAL A 411 -5.78 -11.23 -23.46
C VAL A 411 -5.58 -12.58 -24.16
N GLN A 412 -5.54 -12.59 -25.50
CA GLN A 412 -5.26 -13.77 -26.31
C GLN A 412 -3.82 -14.28 -26.14
N ALA A 413 -2.88 -13.37 -25.91
CA ALA A 413 -1.48 -13.70 -25.59
C ALA A 413 -1.32 -14.36 -24.19
N GLY A 414 -2.38 -14.40 -23.39
CA GLY A 414 -2.37 -15.00 -22.06
C GLY A 414 -2.24 -13.98 -20.92
N TYR A 415 -2.18 -12.68 -21.22
CA TYR A 415 -1.99 -11.62 -20.23
C TYR A 415 -3.29 -11.25 -19.51
N LEU A 416 -3.14 -10.63 -18.33
CA LEU A 416 -4.19 -9.89 -17.64
C LEU A 416 -4.03 -8.40 -17.98
N LEU A 417 -5.11 -7.77 -18.43
CA LEU A 417 -5.13 -6.34 -18.74
C LEU A 417 -6.18 -5.63 -17.88
N ALA A 418 -5.77 -4.53 -17.24
CA ALA A 418 -6.59 -3.77 -16.32
C ALA A 418 -6.45 -2.26 -16.56
N PRO A 419 -7.51 -1.47 -16.37
CA PRO A 419 -7.38 -0.04 -16.18
C PRO A 419 -6.99 0.28 -14.73
N TYR A 420 -6.61 1.53 -14.46
CA TYR A 420 -6.53 2.13 -13.13
C TYR A 420 -7.79 2.96 -12.90
N ASP A 421 -8.59 2.66 -11.88
CA ASP A 421 -9.91 3.26 -11.70
C ASP A 421 -10.12 3.76 -10.26
N SER A 422 -10.65 4.98 -10.10
CA SER A 422 -10.74 5.68 -8.82
C SER A 422 -12.20 5.87 -8.39
N TYR A 423 -12.44 5.68 -7.09
CA TYR A 423 -13.74 5.90 -6.46
C TYR A 423 -13.63 6.53 -5.06
N GLU A 424 -12.44 6.56 -4.48
CA GLU A 424 -12.20 7.05 -3.12
C GLU A 424 -12.32 8.57 -3.00
N THR A 425 -12.13 9.30 -4.11
CA THR A 425 -12.31 10.75 -4.23
C THR A 425 -13.28 11.07 -5.35
N ALA A 426 -14.26 11.94 -5.09
CA ALA A 426 -15.16 12.50 -6.08
C ALA A 426 -14.79 13.97 -6.34
N LEU A 427 -14.52 14.33 -7.61
CA LEU A 427 -14.21 15.68 -8.04
C LEU A 427 -15.47 16.43 -8.51
N SER A 428 -15.47 17.75 -8.31
CA SER A 428 -16.42 18.63 -9.00
C SER A 428 -16.11 18.68 -10.52
N ARG A 429 -17.07 19.13 -11.34
CA ARG A 429 -16.94 19.09 -12.80
C ARG A 429 -15.74 19.85 -13.35
N ASP A 430 -15.41 20.97 -12.72
CA ASP A 430 -14.39 21.90 -13.20
C ASP A 430 -13.02 21.67 -12.57
N GLU A 431 -12.94 20.71 -11.63
CA GLU A 431 -11.73 20.42 -10.86
C GLU A 431 -10.95 19.31 -11.54
N ASN A 432 -9.63 19.51 -11.73
CA ASN A 432 -8.68 18.54 -12.28
C ASN A 432 -9.23 17.68 -13.45
N PRO A 433 -9.48 18.26 -14.62
CA PRO A 433 -10.13 17.57 -15.74
C PRO A 433 -9.36 16.36 -16.26
N ASP A 434 -8.07 16.26 -15.98
CA ASP A 434 -7.23 15.16 -16.41
C ASP A 434 -7.34 13.92 -15.49
N TRP A 435 -7.86 14.06 -14.28
CA TRP A 435 -8.17 12.92 -13.42
C TRP A 435 -9.58 12.39 -13.68
N THR A 436 -9.75 11.83 -14.88
CA THR A 436 -11.05 11.42 -15.43
C THR A 436 -11.77 10.39 -14.53
N THR A 437 -11.05 9.45 -13.94
CA THR A 437 -11.63 8.36 -13.12
C THR A 437 -12.28 8.86 -11.84
N ALA A 438 -11.84 10.00 -11.29
CA ALA A 438 -12.42 10.61 -10.09
C ALA A 438 -13.66 11.51 -10.35
N HIS A 439 -14.04 11.72 -11.62
CA HIS A 439 -15.29 12.40 -11.96
C HIS A 439 -16.49 11.43 -11.83
N LEU A 440 -16.99 11.32 -10.62
CA LEU A 440 -18.08 10.38 -10.26
C LEU A 440 -19.48 10.97 -10.46
N GLY A 441 -19.57 12.21 -10.92
CA GLY A 441 -20.83 12.96 -11.11
C GLY A 441 -21.24 13.76 -9.89
N ASP A 442 -22.13 14.73 -10.12
CA ASP A 442 -22.54 15.72 -9.09
C ASP A 442 -23.24 15.09 -7.89
N THR A 443 -23.97 14.01 -8.11
CA THR A 443 -24.65 13.26 -7.04
C THR A 443 -23.64 12.61 -6.11
N ALA A 444 -22.67 11.86 -6.66
CA ALA A 444 -21.64 11.23 -5.86
C ALA A 444 -20.78 12.26 -5.10
N TYR A 445 -20.42 13.37 -5.76
CA TYR A 445 -19.65 14.46 -5.18
C TYR A 445 -20.29 15.04 -3.90
N ARG A 446 -21.63 15.19 -3.88
CA ARG A 446 -22.34 15.78 -2.75
C ARG A 446 -22.89 14.74 -1.76
N GLU A 447 -23.52 13.68 -2.28
CA GLU A 447 -24.29 12.75 -1.48
C GLU A 447 -23.45 11.61 -0.92
N CYS A 448 -22.34 11.24 -1.59
CA CYS A 448 -21.46 10.18 -1.11
C CYS A 448 -20.24 10.69 -0.32
N ALA A 449 -20.09 12.01 -0.15
CA ALA A 449 -18.94 12.56 0.58
C ALA A 449 -18.90 12.10 2.04
N ILE A 450 -17.71 11.77 2.53
CA ILE A 450 -17.44 11.55 3.96
C ILE A 450 -17.70 12.85 4.72
N VAL A 451 -18.48 12.78 5.80
CA VAL A 451 -18.80 13.90 6.67
C VAL A 451 -18.06 13.74 7.99
N LEU A 452 -17.26 14.73 8.35
CA LEU A 452 -16.51 14.77 9.62
C LEU A 452 -17.48 15.05 10.81
N GLU A 453 -17.00 14.84 12.02
CA GLU A 453 -17.79 15.07 13.24
C GLU A 453 -18.27 16.54 13.36
N ASN A 454 -17.49 17.49 12.88
CA ASN A 454 -17.86 18.92 12.80
C ASN A 454 -18.86 19.25 11.68
N ARG A 455 -19.40 18.24 10.99
CA ARG A 455 -20.38 18.35 9.90
C ARG A 455 -19.85 18.93 8.60
N THR A 456 -18.55 19.09 8.43
CA THR A 456 -17.95 19.46 7.15
C THR A 456 -17.66 18.21 6.30
N MET A 457 -17.66 18.34 4.98
CA MET A 457 -17.23 17.28 4.08
C MET A 457 -15.70 17.14 4.13
N LYS A 458 -15.22 15.90 4.17
CA LYS A 458 -13.78 15.62 4.20
C LYS A 458 -13.19 15.88 2.81
N SER A 459 -12.21 16.79 2.73
CA SER A 459 -11.44 17.01 1.50
C SER A 459 -10.83 15.72 1.00
N GLY A 460 -10.88 15.50 -0.31
CA GLY A 460 -10.32 14.34 -0.97
C GLY A 460 -8.80 14.39 -1.13
N PHE A 461 -8.26 13.53 -1.98
CA PHE A 461 -6.84 13.40 -2.19
C PHE A 461 -6.19 14.72 -2.64
N GLN A 462 -5.09 15.09 -2.01
CA GLN A 462 -4.37 16.37 -2.24
C GLN A 462 -5.25 17.62 -2.12
N GLN A 463 -6.24 17.59 -1.22
CA GLN A 463 -7.22 18.66 -1.01
C GLN A 463 -8.16 18.93 -2.20
N SER A 464 -8.24 18.01 -3.15
CA SER A 464 -9.14 18.06 -4.30
C SER A 464 -10.43 17.25 -4.03
N GLY A 465 -11.58 17.79 -4.38
CA GLY A 465 -12.86 17.11 -4.22
C GLY A 465 -13.17 16.65 -2.79
N HIS A 466 -13.90 15.54 -2.67
CA HIS A 466 -14.28 14.94 -1.40
C HIS A 466 -13.99 13.43 -1.38
N TYR A 467 -13.47 12.91 -0.26
CA TYR A 467 -13.46 11.46 -0.03
C TYR A 467 -14.89 10.92 0.06
N THR A 468 -15.09 9.71 -0.42
CA THR A 468 -16.41 9.09 -0.57
C THR A 468 -16.63 7.88 0.33
N ASP A 469 -17.89 7.62 0.66
CA ASP A 469 -18.33 6.36 1.27
C ASP A 469 -18.40 5.27 0.19
N PRO A 470 -17.60 4.19 0.29
CA PRO A 470 -17.54 3.13 -0.71
C PRO A 470 -18.90 2.40 -0.89
N ARG A 471 -19.75 2.41 0.12
CA ARG A 471 -21.09 1.82 0.04
C ARG A 471 -22.02 2.65 -0.85
N CYS A 472 -21.89 3.99 -0.76
CA CYS A 472 -22.67 4.95 -1.52
C CYS A 472 -22.29 4.97 -3.01
N VAL A 473 -20.98 4.95 -3.34
CA VAL A 473 -20.50 4.96 -4.72
C VAL A 473 -20.55 3.58 -5.40
N ARG A 474 -20.84 2.52 -4.65
CA ARG A 474 -20.87 1.13 -5.14
C ARG A 474 -21.74 0.92 -6.39
N PRO A 475 -22.98 1.45 -6.51
CA PRO A 475 -23.79 1.28 -7.71
C PRO A 475 -23.16 1.89 -8.96
N LEU A 476 -22.43 3.00 -8.81
CA LEU A 476 -21.67 3.61 -9.91
C LEU A 476 -20.50 2.73 -10.32
N LEU A 477 -19.70 2.25 -9.34
CA LEU A 477 -18.61 1.32 -9.58
C LEU A 477 -19.09 0.11 -10.39
N GLU A 478 -20.17 -0.53 -9.98
CA GLU A 478 -20.71 -1.71 -10.68
C GLU A 478 -21.09 -1.42 -12.13
N LYS A 479 -21.74 -0.28 -12.38
CA LYS A 479 -22.12 0.14 -13.75
C LYS A 479 -20.89 0.41 -14.61
N ARG A 480 -19.90 1.14 -14.06
CA ARG A 480 -18.68 1.53 -14.78
C ARG A 480 -17.83 0.30 -15.12
N VAL A 481 -17.55 -0.55 -14.13
CA VAL A 481 -16.73 -1.76 -14.34
C VAL A 481 -17.35 -2.64 -15.43
N LYS A 482 -18.67 -2.88 -15.39
CA LYS A 482 -19.37 -3.67 -16.41
C LYS A 482 -19.27 -3.06 -17.80
N ALA A 483 -19.56 -1.77 -17.94
CA ALA A 483 -19.58 -1.10 -19.23
C ALA A 483 -18.19 -1.01 -19.87
N VAL A 484 -17.20 -0.60 -19.09
CA VAL A 484 -15.83 -0.37 -19.58
C VAL A 484 -15.10 -1.70 -19.83
N SER A 485 -15.24 -2.70 -18.96
CA SER A 485 -14.59 -4.01 -19.16
C SER A 485 -15.08 -4.69 -20.46
N VAL A 486 -16.39 -4.63 -20.73
CA VAL A 486 -16.96 -5.19 -21.95
C VAL A 486 -16.51 -4.42 -23.19
N ALA A 487 -16.57 -3.08 -23.16
CA ALA A 487 -16.23 -2.24 -24.32
C ALA A 487 -14.75 -2.30 -24.69
N ALA A 488 -13.85 -2.24 -23.71
CA ALA A 488 -12.40 -2.31 -23.91
C ALA A 488 -11.89 -3.76 -24.06
N GLY A 489 -12.59 -4.74 -23.46
CA GLY A 489 -12.15 -6.14 -23.41
C GLY A 489 -11.22 -6.46 -22.26
N PHE A 490 -11.21 -5.66 -21.19
CA PHE A 490 -10.40 -5.91 -19.99
C PHE A 490 -10.82 -7.22 -19.31
N ASN A 491 -9.84 -7.99 -18.87
CA ASN A 491 -10.01 -9.25 -18.13
C ASN A 491 -9.43 -9.20 -16.70
N SER A 492 -9.06 -8.02 -16.23
CA SER A 492 -8.63 -7.71 -14.86
C SER A 492 -9.04 -6.28 -14.52
N TRP A 493 -8.97 -5.89 -13.25
CA TRP A 493 -9.32 -4.55 -12.79
C TRP A 493 -8.39 -4.07 -11.69
N PHE A 494 -8.09 -2.77 -11.64
CA PHE A 494 -7.29 -2.19 -10.57
C PHE A 494 -8.01 -0.99 -9.96
N LEU A 495 -8.19 -1.03 -8.64
CA LEU A 495 -8.85 0.02 -7.87
C LEU A 495 -7.81 0.87 -7.14
N ASP A 496 -7.91 2.18 -7.33
CA ASP A 496 -7.15 3.18 -6.58
C ASP A 496 -7.52 3.13 -5.10
N ALA A 497 -6.51 3.08 -4.21
CA ALA A 497 -6.60 3.19 -2.74
C ALA A 497 -7.53 2.21 -1.99
N TYR A 498 -8.13 1.20 -2.63
CA TYR A 498 -9.07 0.29 -1.98
C TYR A 498 -8.44 -0.75 -1.04
N ALA A 499 -7.12 -0.97 -1.14
CA ALA A 499 -6.39 -1.86 -0.24
C ALA A 499 -5.27 -1.19 0.55
N THR A 500 -5.28 0.13 0.68
CA THR A 500 -4.26 0.89 1.42
C THR A 500 -4.47 0.94 2.93
N GLY A 501 -5.62 0.48 3.43
CA GLY A 501 -6.01 0.67 4.83
C GLY A 501 -6.46 2.10 5.16
N MET A 502 -6.59 2.97 4.17
CA MET A 502 -7.17 4.30 4.30
C MET A 502 -8.68 4.18 4.50
N VAL A 503 -9.13 4.32 5.73
CA VAL A 503 -10.52 4.16 6.14
C VAL A 503 -10.98 5.31 7.02
N PHE A 504 -12.25 5.67 6.93
CA PHE A 504 -12.80 6.86 7.57
C PHE A 504 -14.07 6.56 8.36
N ASP A 505 -14.25 7.31 9.45
CA ASP A 505 -15.57 7.50 10.04
C ASP A 505 -16.36 8.55 9.26
N SER A 506 -17.65 8.36 9.07
CA SER A 506 -18.55 9.36 8.49
C SER A 506 -19.73 9.63 9.42
N TYR A 507 -19.89 10.89 9.79
CA TYR A 507 -20.96 11.39 10.66
C TYR A 507 -22.17 11.92 9.86
N ARG A 508 -22.36 11.42 8.64
CA ARG A 508 -23.55 11.74 7.84
C ARG A 508 -24.79 11.26 8.55
N ALA A 509 -25.77 12.15 8.74
CA ALA A 509 -26.92 11.88 9.60
C ALA A 509 -27.82 10.73 9.09
N ASP A 510 -27.96 10.62 7.77
CA ASP A 510 -28.79 9.62 7.08
C ASP A 510 -28.05 8.31 6.79
N ALA A 511 -26.72 8.32 6.80
CA ALA A 511 -25.88 7.17 6.48
C ALA A 511 -24.55 7.18 7.27
N PRO A 512 -24.59 7.06 8.61
CA PRO A 512 -23.36 7.03 9.40
C PRO A 512 -22.51 5.79 9.06
N MET A 513 -21.19 5.93 9.19
CA MET A 513 -20.24 4.87 8.84
C MET A 513 -19.05 4.90 9.78
N THR A 514 -18.69 3.75 10.36
CA THR A 514 -17.44 3.55 11.09
C THR A 514 -16.31 3.18 10.15
N GLN A 515 -15.05 3.34 10.60
CA GLN A 515 -13.85 2.88 9.85
C GLN A 515 -13.96 1.39 9.47
N ALA A 516 -14.48 0.54 10.35
CA ALA A 516 -14.70 -0.87 10.05
C ALA A 516 -15.68 -1.07 8.89
N GLN A 517 -16.77 -0.34 8.86
CA GLN A 517 -17.76 -0.41 7.77
C GLN A 517 -17.21 0.16 6.45
N ASN A 518 -16.33 1.18 6.53
CA ASN A 518 -15.61 1.67 5.36
C ASN A 518 -14.71 0.58 4.77
N ALA A 519 -13.89 -0.08 5.60
CA ALA A 519 -13.05 -1.20 5.19
C ALA A 519 -13.86 -2.35 4.57
N GLU A 520 -14.98 -2.73 5.21
CA GLU A 520 -15.91 -3.73 4.68
C GLU A 520 -16.47 -3.34 3.30
N GLY A 521 -16.77 -2.06 3.09
CA GLY A 521 -17.24 -1.53 1.82
C GLY A 521 -16.20 -1.68 0.70
N ASN A 522 -14.93 -1.36 0.99
CA ASN A 522 -13.81 -1.53 0.05
C ASN A 522 -13.59 -3.01 -0.29
N VAL A 523 -13.54 -3.87 0.72
CA VAL A 523 -13.40 -5.33 0.55
C VAL A 523 -14.55 -5.91 -0.27
N ALA A 524 -15.80 -5.51 0.02
CA ALA A 524 -16.98 -5.99 -0.70
C ALA A 524 -16.98 -5.57 -2.16
N ALA A 525 -16.48 -4.36 -2.49
CA ALA A 525 -16.38 -3.90 -3.87
C ALA A 525 -15.39 -4.75 -4.67
N SER A 526 -14.19 -4.97 -4.12
CA SER A 526 -13.14 -5.78 -4.75
C SER A 526 -13.59 -7.25 -4.93
N ARG A 527 -14.21 -7.83 -3.91
CA ARG A 527 -14.76 -9.20 -3.99
C ARG A 527 -15.84 -9.34 -5.05
N TRP A 528 -16.70 -8.37 -5.20
CA TRP A 528 -17.72 -8.41 -6.25
C TRP A 528 -17.09 -8.42 -7.65
N ILE A 529 -16.04 -7.63 -7.88
CA ILE A 529 -15.30 -7.65 -9.15
C ILE A 529 -14.70 -9.05 -9.38
N ASN A 530 -14.04 -9.63 -8.37
CA ASN A 530 -13.43 -10.95 -8.46
C ASN A 530 -14.46 -12.06 -8.68
N GLU A 531 -15.43 -12.16 -7.78
CA GLU A 531 -16.30 -13.34 -7.67
C GLU A 531 -17.54 -13.26 -8.57
N THR A 532 -18.09 -12.05 -8.81
CA THR A 532 -19.27 -11.88 -9.65
C THR A 532 -18.93 -11.62 -11.10
N LEU A 533 -17.97 -10.74 -11.37
CA LEU A 533 -17.54 -10.43 -12.74
C LEU A 533 -16.44 -11.37 -13.24
N GLN A 534 -15.84 -12.17 -12.36
CA GLN A 534 -14.71 -13.07 -12.68
C GLN A 534 -13.49 -12.31 -13.25
N LEU A 535 -13.31 -11.06 -12.81
CA LEU A 535 -12.16 -10.23 -13.15
C LEU A 535 -11.19 -10.20 -11.95
N PRO A 536 -9.98 -10.77 -12.06
CA PRO A 536 -8.96 -10.59 -11.02
C PRO A 536 -8.75 -9.11 -10.71
N SER A 537 -9.03 -8.70 -9.46
CA SER A 537 -8.86 -7.32 -9.05
C SER A 537 -7.67 -7.12 -8.13
N GLY A 538 -7.01 -5.98 -8.29
CA GLY A 538 -5.95 -5.49 -7.45
C GLY A 538 -6.18 -4.08 -6.96
N SER A 539 -5.29 -3.60 -6.09
CA SER A 539 -5.25 -2.23 -5.58
C SER A 539 -3.85 -1.86 -5.12
N GLU A 540 -3.70 -0.68 -4.56
CA GLU A 540 -2.44 -0.22 -3.96
C GLU A 540 -2.19 -0.88 -2.61
N ASP A 541 -0.93 -0.96 -2.20
CA ASP A 541 -0.38 -1.48 -0.94
C ASP A 541 -0.71 -2.96 -0.65
N GLY A 542 -1.94 -3.28 -0.31
CA GLY A 542 -2.34 -4.58 0.25
C GLY A 542 -2.33 -4.61 1.79
N ASN A 543 -2.60 -3.47 2.43
CA ASN A 543 -2.66 -3.36 3.89
C ASN A 543 -3.64 -4.38 4.50
N ALA A 544 -3.25 -5.01 5.62
CA ALA A 544 -4.01 -6.06 6.30
C ALA A 544 -5.48 -5.72 6.58
N THR A 545 -5.79 -4.43 6.79
CA THR A 545 -7.15 -3.94 7.07
C THR A 545 -8.11 -4.19 5.89
N THR A 546 -7.62 -4.13 4.66
CA THR A 546 -8.43 -4.20 3.43
C THR A 546 -7.95 -5.23 2.40
N ALA A 547 -6.83 -5.91 2.66
CA ALA A 547 -6.19 -6.87 1.75
C ALA A 547 -7.10 -8.05 1.33
N GLN A 548 -8.04 -8.46 2.18
CA GLN A 548 -8.90 -9.63 1.91
C GLN A 548 -9.82 -9.47 0.69
N GLY A 549 -10.01 -8.24 0.21
CA GLY A 549 -10.85 -7.96 -0.96
C GLY A 549 -10.17 -8.25 -2.29
N VAL A 550 -8.85 -8.19 -2.36
CA VAL A 550 -8.08 -8.21 -3.61
C VAL A 550 -7.29 -9.51 -3.79
N LEU A 551 -6.87 -9.77 -5.03
CA LEU A 551 -6.03 -10.92 -5.40
C LEU A 551 -4.56 -10.54 -5.50
N PHE A 552 -4.28 -9.28 -5.81
CA PHE A 552 -2.95 -8.73 -5.88
C PHE A 552 -2.94 -7.25 -5.45
N ALA A 553 -1.77 -6.75 -5.07
CA ALA A 553 -1.60 -5.35 -4.70
C ALA A 553 -0.19 -4.84 -5.06
N HIS A 554 -0.07 -3.52 -5.20
CA HIS A 554 1.18 -2.89 -5.64
C HIS A 554 1.69 -1.88 -4.62
N GLY A 555 3.00 -1.90 -4.37
CA GLY A 555 3.68 -0.89 -3.59
C GLY A 555 3.82 -1.19 -2.10
N MET A 556 3.76 -2.44 -1.67
CA MET A 556 3.83 -2.80 -0.25
C MET A 556 5.11 -2.26 0.42
N GLN A 557 6.27 -2.26 -0.26
CA GLN A 557 7.53 -1.78 0.32
C GLN A 557 7.75 -0.28 0.11
N THR A 558 7.41 0.25 -1.06
CA THR A 558 7.73 1.63 -1.42
C THR A 558 6.56 2.32 -2.11
N PRO A 559 5.40 2.48 -1.45
CA PRO A 559 4.23 3.05 -2.11
C PRO A 559 4.49 4.47 -2.57
N VAL A 560 5.01 5.31 -1.70
CA VAL A 560 5.18 6.75 -1.91
C VAL A 560 6.50 7.29 -1.34
N ILE A 561 7.56 6.50 -1.42
CA ILE A 561 8.87 6.89 -0.89
C ILE A 561 9.30 8.27 -1.43
N GLY A 562 9.73 9.16 -0.52
CA GLY A 562 10.23 10.48 -0.89
C GLY A 562 9.17 11.52 -1.24
N TRP A 563 7.86 11.25 -1.11
CA TRP A 563 6.82 12.25 -1.42
C TRP A 563 6.94 13.54 -0.59
N GLY A 564 7.39 13.45 0.66
CA GLY A 564 7.67 14.59 1.51
C GLY A 564 8.95 15.37 1.16
N ASP A 565 9.83 14.78 0.36
CA ASP A 565 11.11 15.38 -0.05
C ASP A 565 10.95 16.11 -1.39
N ALA A 566 11.27 17.41 -1.40
CA ALA A 566 11.08 18.25 -2.57
C ALA A 566 11.97 17.83 -3.76
N ASP A 567 13.22 17.40 -3.50
CA ASP A 567 14.13 16.97 -4.56
C ASP A 567 13.69 15.66 -5.20
N MET A 568 13.13 14.73 -4.38
CA MET A 568 12.68 13.44 -4.86
C MET A 568 11.34 13.50 -5.57
N SER A 569 10.44 14.41 -5.17
CA SER A 569 9.05 14.40 -5.63
C SER A 569 8.63 15.55 -6.53
N LYS A 570 9.37 16.69 -6.50
CA LYS A 570 8.94 17.94 -7.16
C LYS A 570 9.98 18.57 -8.06
N ASN A 571 11.26 18.21 -7.93
CA ASN A 571 12.35 18.81 -8.68
C ASN A 571 12.85 17.86 -9.78
N PRO A 572 12.38 17.98 -11.04
CA PRO A 572 12.78 17.08 -12.14
C PRO A 572 14.27 17.16 -12.49
N ASP A 573 14.95 18.23 -12.10
CA ASP A 573 16.37 18.44 -12.34
C ASP A 573 17.26 17.84 -11.24
N SER A 574 16.67 17.34 -10.14
CA SER A 574 17.39 16.67 -9.08
C SER A 574 17.89 15.29 -9.54
N GLU A 575 19.12 14.93 -9.14
CA GLU A 575 19.65 13.57 -9.34
C GLU A 575 18.80 12.51 -8.59
N TYR A 576 18.09 12.90 -7.54
CA TYR A 576 17.23 12.04 -6.71
C TYR A 576 15.76 12.01 -7.14
N PHE A 577 15.41 12.61 -8.27
CA PHE A 577 14.01 12.74 -8.66
C PHE A 577 13.38 11.38 -9.01
N VAL A 578 12.54 10.85 -8.13
CA VAL A 578 11.72 9.66 -8.38
C VAL A 578 10.39 9.99 -9.06
N GLY A 579 9.88 11.21 -8.84
CA GLY A 579 8.60 11.68 -9.39
C GLY A 579 7.41 11.33 -8.50
N LYS A 580 6.23 11.71 -8.98
CA LYS A 580 4.92 11.36 -8.38
C LYS A 580 4.01 10.67 -9.39
N TRP A 581 3.88 11.30 -10.56
CA TRP A 581 3.01 10.84 -11.66
C TRP A 581 3.80 10.82 -12.94
N PHE A 582 3.31 10.04 -13.90
CA PHE A 582 3.83 10.08 -15.27
C PHE A 582 3.67 11.51 -15.85
N PRO A 583 4.77 12.22 -16.18
CA PRO A 583 4.72 13.55 -16.73
C PRO A 583 4.66 13.46 -18.28
N PRO A 584 3.50 13.69 -18.91
CA PRO A 584 3.39 13.60 -20.38
C PRO A 584 4.32 14.57 -21.14
N GLU A 585 4.71 15.66 -20.46
CA GLU A 585 5.62 16.68 -21.02
C GLU A 585 7.09 16.24 -21.01
N GLN A 586 7.47 15.43 -20.03
CA GLN A 586 8.85 14.98 -19.82
C GLN A 586 8.91 13.48 -19.46
N PRO A 587 8.38 12.58 -20.30
CA PRO A 587 8.25 11.16 -19.96
C PRO A 587 9.59 10.48 -19.65
N ALA A 588 10.68 10.92 -20.28
CA ALA A 588 12.01 10.35 -20.05
C ALA A 588 12.49 10.47 -18.59
N VAL A 589 12.08 11.52 -17.88
CA VAL A 589 12.43 11.73 -16.46
C VAL A 589 11.79 10.66 -15.58
N PHE A 590 10.55 10.26 -15.87
CA PHE A 590 9.85 9.22 -15.15
C PHE A 590 10.54 7.85 -15.24
N PHE A 591 11.07 7.50 -16.41
CA PHE A 591 11.74 6.23 -16.64
C PHE A 591 13.23 6.21 -16.25
N LYS A 592 13.81 7.37 -15.94
CA LYS A 592 15.21 7.48 -15.56
C LYS A 592 15.48 6.75 -14.25
N SER A 593 16.53 5.91 -14.23
CA SER A 593 17.04 5.34 -13.00
C SER A 593 17.76 6.41 -12.18
N VAL A 594 17.52 6.46 -10.87
CA VAL A 594 18.02 7.51 -9.98
C VAL A 594 18.49 6.91 -8.65
N PRO A 595 19.47 7.54 -7.97
CA PRO A 595 19.85 7.11 -6.63
C PRO A 595 18.76 7.47 -5.62
N ILE A 596 18.60 6.62 -4.61
CA ILE A 596 17.74 6.91 -3.46
C ILE A 596 18.57 7.64 -2.42
N LYS A 597 18.01 8.72 -1.86
CA LYS A 597 18.64 9.51 -0.78
C LYS A 597 18.83 8.70 0.50
N GLU A 598 19.99 8.90 1.15
CA GLU A 598 20.12 8.54 2.56
C GLU A 598 19.33 9.55 3.43
N PRO A 599 18.64 9.16 4.53
CA PRO A 599 18.61 7.80 5.10
C PRO A 599 17.57 6.84 4.47
N LEU A 600 16.76 7.29 3.47
CA LEU A 600 15.68 6.46 2.90
C LEU A 600 16.19 5.16 2.29
N ARG A 601 17.38 5.17 1.66
CA ARG A 601 18.01 3.95 1.16
C ARG A 601 18.25 2.96 2.31
N ARG A 602 18.79 3.43 3.43
CA ARG A 602 19.02 2.59 4.62
C ARG A 602 17.73 2.06 5.22
N ILE A 603 16.68 2.86 5.29
CA ILE A 603 15.39 2.44 5.84
C ILE A 603 14.73 1.40 4.92
N HIS A 604 14.63 1.66 3.62
CA HIS A 604 13.78 0.87 2.73
C HIS A 604 14.51 -0.24 1.96
N PHE A 605 15.85 -0.17 1.81
CA PHE A 605 16.58 -1.09 0.95
C PHE A 605 17.68 -1.88 1.66
N ASP A 606 18.15 -1.49 2.86
CA ASP A 606 19.19 -2.22 3.57
C ASP A 606 18.71 -3.62 4.00
N PRO A 607 19.24 -4.70 3.45
CA PRO A 607 18.81 -6.05 3.77
C PRO A 607 19.03 -6.42 5.24
N ALA A 608 20.00 -5.80 5.93
CA ALA A 608 20.29 -6.09 7.33
C ALA A 608 19.14 -5.71 8.29
N SER A 609 18.27 -4.80 7.87
CA SER A 609 17.10 -4.36 8.66
C SER A 609 15.77 -4.86 8.14
N ARG A 610 15.69 -5.41 6.92
CA ARG A 610 14.42 -5.85 6.34
C ARG A 610 13.98 -7.22 6.85
N LEU A 611 12.66 -7.37 7.06
CA LEU A 611 12.00 -8.62 7.45
C LEU A 611 10.78 -8.89 6.56
N PRO A 612 10.52 -10.16 6.17
CA PRO A 612 9.32 -10.52 5.43
C PRO A 612 8.10 -10.72 6.36
N LEU A 613 7.79 -9.76 7.22
CA LEU A 613 6.64 -9.88 8.15
C LEU A 613 5.33 -10.01 7.39
N TYR A 614 5.16 -9.18 6.35
CA TYR A 614 3.96 -9.20 5.52
C TYR A 614 3.82 -10.55 4.79
N GLN A 615 4.90 -11.04 4.19
CA GLN A 615 4.88 -12.34 3.48
C GLN A 615 4.67 -13.50 4.44
N ALA A 616 5.18 -13.45 5.66
CA ALA A 616 4.90 -14.49 6.68
C ALA A 616 3.41 -14.57 7.05
N VAL A 617 2.64 -13.49 6.84
CA VAL A 617 1.18 -13.48 7.05
C VAL A 617 0.43 -13.84 5.77
N PHE A 618 0.79 -13.24 4.62
CA PHE A 618 -0.06 -13.16 3.44
C PHE A 618 0.55 -13.72 2.15
N HIS A 619 1.75 -14.30 2.14
CA HIS A 619 2.38 -14.79 0.91
C HIS A 619 1.47 -15.76 0.13
N ASP A 620 0.80 -16.68 0.82
CA ASP A 620 -0.15 -17.65 0.26
C ASP A 620 -1.61 -17.15 0.21
N SER A 621 -1.82 -15.84 0.38
CA SER A 621 -3.16 -15.22 0.37
C SER A 621 -3.29 -14.09 -0.64
N LEU A 622 -2.21 -13.33 -0.87
CA LEU A 622 -2.21 -12.12 -1.68
C LEU A 622 -0.86 -11.95 -2.39
N ILE A 623 -0.88 -11.70 -3.68
CA ILE A 623 0.32 -11.40 -4.46
C ILE A 623 0.60 -9.89 -4.35
N THR A 624 1.78 -9.50 -3.83
CA THR A 624 2.18 -8.09 -3.71
C THR A 624 3.46 -7.80 -4.45
N THR A 625 3.57 -6.59 -5.02
CA THR A 625 4.83 -6.06 -5.53
C THR A 625 5.47 -5.12 -4.51
N HIS A 626 6.81 -4.97 -4.54
CA HIS A 626 7.51 -3.99 -3.72
C HIS A 626 7.14 -2.55 -4.11
N HIS A 627 7.03 -2.29 -5.40
CA HIS A 627 6.90 -0.95 -5.98
C HIS A 627 5.53 -0.72 -6.63
N TRP A 628 5.16 0.56 -6.74
CA TRP A 628 3.98 1.03 -7.46
C TRP A 628 4.28 2.33 -8.23
N LEU A 629 4.57 3.43 -7.53
CA LEU A 629 4.78 4.75 -8.12
C LEU A 629 6.00 4.79 -9.05
N PHE A 630 7.05 4.06 -8.69
CA PHE A 630 8.22 3.81 -9.52
C PHE A 630 8.46 2.30 -9.65
N ASP A 631 9.24 1.90 -10.62
CA ASP A 631 9.42 0.49 -10.93
C ASP A 631 10.68 -0.13 -10.30
N SER A 632 10.82 -1.45 -10.44
CA SER A 632 11.97 -2.22 -9.95
C SER A 632 13.30 -1.76 -10.52
N LEU A 633 13.32 -1.03 -11.65
CA LEU A 633 14.53 -0.51 -12.30
C LEU A 633 14.89 0.91 -11.87
N LYS A 634 14.05 1.57 -11.06
CA LYS A 634 14.22 2.97 -10.65
C LYS A 634 15.42 3.20 -9.71
N PRO A 635 15.61 2.42 -8.61
CA PRO A 635 16.67 2.68 -7.64
C PRO A 635 18.04 2.23 -8.16
N SER A 636 18.90 3.18 -8.57
CA SER A 636 20.22 2.86 -9.15
C SER A 636 21.26 2.42 -8.11
N ASN A 637 21.23 2.98 -6.90
CA ASN A 637 22.19 2.69 -5.83
C ASN A 637 21.69 1.65 -4.81
N ALA A 638 20.58 0.98 -5.10
CA ALA A 638 20.01 -0.10 -4.29
C ALA A 638 19.53 -1.26 -5.17
N ARG A 639 20.11 -1.42 -6.35
CA ARG A 639 19.63 -2.38 -7.35
C ARG A 639 19.79 -3.82 -6.89
N VAL A 640 20.96 -4.19 -6.35
CA VAL A 640 21.23 -5.56 -5.89
C VAL A 640 20.31 -5.92 -4.75
N GLU A 641 20.24 -5.06 -3.75
CA GLU A 641 19.37 -5.23 -2.59
C GLU A 641 17.90 -5.36 -3.01
N ASN A 642 17.47 -4.50 -3.93
CA ASN A 642 16.09 -4.50 -4.42
C ASN A 642 15.74 -5.80 -5.19
N GLU A 643 16.58 -6.20 -6.15
CA GLU A 643 16.35 -7.38 -6.99
C GLU A 643 16.44 -8.68 -6.18
N LEU A 644 17.44 -8.84 -5.31
CA LEU A 644 17.58 -10.02 -4.47
C LEU A 644 16.49 -10.14 -3.42
N THR A 645 16.03 -9.02 -2.82
CA THR A 645 14.94 -9.07 -1.84
C THR A 645 13.63 -9.46 -2.49
N GLN A 646 13.33 -8.98 -3.70
CA GLN A 646 12.13 -9.41 -4.45
C GLN A 646 12.15 -10.93 -4.69
N LEU A 647 13.28 -11.46 -5.09
CA LEU A 647 13.44 -12.90 -5.31
C LEU A 647 13.38 -13.69 -3.99
N LEU A 648 14.05 -13.22 -2.92
CA LEU A 648 14.08 -13.86 -1.61
C LEU A 648 12.68 -13.96 -0.98
N TYR A 649 11.85 -12.92 -1.15
CA TYR A 649 10.47 -12.88 -0.65
C TYR A 649 9.48 -13.48 -1.65
N ASN A 650 9.95 -13.88 -2.82
CA ASN A 650 9.17 -14.43 -3.92
C ASN A 650 7.98 -13.53 -4.33
N VAL A 651 8.25 -12.23 -4.47
CA VAL A 651 7.27 -11.22 -4.91
C VAL A 651 7.54 -10.80 -6.35
N PRO A 652 6.49 -10.55 -7.16
CA PRO A 652 6.67 -10.15 -8.56
C PRO A 652 7.42 -8.84 -8.70
N PRO A 653 8.33 -8.73 -9.68
CA PRO A 653 8.83 -7.43 -10.10
C PRO A 653 7.71 -6.60 -10.73
N LEU A 654 7.78 -5.29 -10.54
CA LEU A 654 6.91 -4.33 -11.19
C LEU A 654 7.74 -3.45 -12.13
N TYR A 655 7.26 -3.30 -13.36
CA TYR A 655 7.92 -2.49 -14.38
C TYR A 655 7.01 -1.38 -14.89
N HIS A 656 7.61 -0.27 -15.30
CA HIS A 656 6.94 0.78 -16.07
C HIS A 656 7.45 0.75 -17.50
N LEU A 657 6.55 0.77 -18.47
CA LEU A 657 6.87 0.78 -19.90
C LEU A 657 6.17 1.92 -20.63
N SER A 658 6.85 2.42 -21.64
CA SER A 658 6.26 3.23 -22.72
C SER A 658 6.81 2.74 -24.06
N ALA A 659 6.21 3.14 -25.16
CA ALA A 659 6.72 2.82 -26.48
C ALA A 659 8.21 3.16 -26.68
N ALA A 660 8.68 4.23 -26.03
CA ALA A 660 10.07 4.69 -26.10
C ALA A 660 11.04 3.82 -25.27
N THR A 661 10.57 3.10 -24.28
CA THR A 661 11.43 2.34 -23.33
C THR A 661 11.43 0.83 -23.57
N LEU A 662 10.53 0.31 -24.39
CA LEU A 662 10.37 -1.13 -24.66
C LEU A 662 11.70 -1.79 -25.06
N ALA A 663 12.35 -1.31 -26.12
CA ALA A 663 13.55 -1.93 -26.65
C ALA A 663 14.69 -2.05 -25.62
N GLN A 664 14.81 -1.09 -24.71
CA GLN A 664 15.84 -1.07 -23.66
C GLN A 664 15.48 -1.99 -22.51
N ARG A 665 14.18 -2.06 -22.13
CA ARG A 665 13.73 -2.75 -20.90
C ARG A 665 13.40 -4.22 -21.11
N LEU A 666 12.91 -4.60 -22.29
CA LEU A 666 12.51 -5.98 -22.58
C LEU A 666 13.59 -7.05 -22.32
N PRO A 667 14.89 -6.86 -22.69
CA PRO A 667 15.92 -7.86 -22.40
C PRO A 667 16.13 -8.09 -20.89
N LEU A 668 16.04 -7.02 -20.08
CA LEU A 668 16.17 -7.11 -18.63
C LEU A 668 15.00 -7.86 -18.02
N MET A 669 13.77 -7.52 -18.45
CA MET A 669 12.54 -8.15 -18.01
C MET A 669 12.53 -9.65 -18.37
N ALA A 670 12.87 -10.00 -19.61
CA ALA A 670 12.88 -11.38 -20.07
C ALA A 670 13.88 -12.23 -19.27
N ARG A 671 15.06 -11.71 -18.94
CA ARG A 671 16.06 -12.42 -18.13
C ARG A 671 15.55 -12.68 -16.72
N GLN A 672 15.00 -11.68 -16.06
CA GLN A 672 14.46 -11.82 -14.71
C GLN A 672 13.23 -12.74 -14.69
N ASP A 673 12.34 -12.63 -15.67
CA ASP A 673 11.16 -13.47 -15.83
C ASP A 673 11.55 -14.96 -15.98
N ALA A 674 12.58 -15.27 -16.74
CA ALA A 674 13.02 -16.65 -16.97
C ALA A 674 13.39 -17.38 -15.67
N PHE A 675 13.88 -16.66 -14.65
CA PHE A 675 14.16 -17.21 -13.33
C PHE A 675 12.97 -17.09 -12.38
N PHE A 676 12.38 -15.91 -12.31
CA PHE A 676 11.29 -15.60 -11.38
C PHE A 676 10.02 -16.41 -11.67
N ARG A 677 9.57 -16.47 -12.93
CA ARG A 677 8.27 -17.04 -13.30
C ARG A 677 8.09 -18.49 -12.83
N PRO A 678 8.97 -19.46 -13.17
CA PRO A 678 8.78 -20.85 -12.72
C PRO A 678 8.85 -20.99 -11.19
N LEU A 679 9.67 -20.19 -10.53
CA LEU A 679 9.77 -20.18 -9.07
C LEU A 679 8.49 -19.66 -8.42
N HIS A 680 7.95 -18.54 -8.91
CA HIS A 680 6.70 -17.96 -8.39
C HIS A 680 5.47 -18.82 -8.73
N GLU A 681 5.43 -19.47 -9.89
CA GLU A 681 4.39 -20.45 -10.22
C GLU A 681 4.32 -21.58 -9.19
N ARG A 682 5.45 -22.01 -8.64
CA ARG A 682 5.55 -23.02 -7.59
C ARG A 682 5.17 -22.47 -6.21
N LEU A 683 5.68 -21.28 -5.85
CA LEU A 683 5.67 -20.79 -4.47
C LEU A 683 4.50 -19.86 -4.15
N ALA A 684 3.86 -19.20 -5.11
CA ALA A 684 2.86 -18.17 -4.84
C ALA A 684 1.68 -18.62 -3.97
N THR A 685 1.36 -19.92 -3.95
CA THR A 685 0.31 -20.53 -3.11
C THR A 685 0.85 -21.19 -1.86
N GLN A 686 2.15 -21.09 -1.57
CA GLN A 686 2.81 -21.67 -0.42
C GLN A 686 2.98 -20.61 0.67
N ALA A 687 2.76 -20.96 1.93
CA ALA A 687 3.06 -20.08 3.04
C ALA A 687 4.57 -19.87 3.18
N LEU A 688 5.01 -18.63 3.45
CA LEU A 688 6.36 -18.35 3.90
C LEU A 688 6.45 -18.70 5.40
N THR A 689 7.19 -19.75 5.73
CA THR A 689 7.20 -20.37 7.08
C THR A 689 8.39 -19.96 7.94
N GLY A 690 9.47 -19.44 7.32
CA GLY A 690 10.68 -19.09 8.05
C GLY A 690 11.51 -18.00 7.38
N PHE A 691 12.26 -17.29 8.21
CA PHE A 691 13.29 -16.34 7.83
C PHE A 691 14.46 -16.41 8.81
N GLN A 692 15.68 -16.36 8.29
CA GLN A 692 16.91 -16.39 9.10
C GLN A 692 17.99 -15.50 8.46
N TRP A 693 18.74 -14.80 9.33
CA TRP A 693 20.06 -14.30 8.98
C TRP A 693 21.07 -15.41 9.17
N LEU A 694 21.79 -15.79 8.11
CA LEU A 694 22.77 -16.87 8.12
C LEU A 694 24.20 -16.39 8.31
N SER A 695 24.42 -15.07 8.37
CA SER A 695 25.70 -14.44 8.64
C SER A 695 25.57 -13.35 9.70
N GLU A 696 26.62 -13.10 10.48
CA GLU A 696 26.66 -12.08 11.53
C GLU A 696 26.42 -10.67 10.98
N ASP A 697 26.94 -10.37 9.79
CA ASP A 697 26.72 -9.10 9.08
C ASP A 697 25.35 -9.00 8.42
N ARG A 698 24.50 -10.02 8.56
CA ARG A 698 23.15 -10.13 7.97
C ARG A 698 23.08 -10.04 6.45
N GLN A 699 24.23 -10.21 5.78
CA GLN A 699 24.30 -10.16 4.31
C GLN A 699 23.92 -11.49 3.65
N VAL A 700 23.88 -12.59 4.40
CA VAL A 700 23.34 -13.87 3.92
C VAL A 700 22.04 -14.17 4.65
N GLN A 701 20.98 -14.35 3.87
CA GLN A 701 19.62 -14.52 4.39
C GLN A 701 18.94 -15.71 3.74
N GLN A 702 18.04 -16.35 4.49
CA GLN A 702 17.23 -17.46 4.01
C GLN A 702 15.74 -17.21 4.29
N THR A 703 14.91 -17.52 3.30
CA THR A 703 13.47 -17.75 3.50
C THR A 703 13.15 -19.24 3.27
N SER A 704 12.10 -19.72 3.96
CA SER A 704 11.62 -21.09 3.84
C SER A 704 10.13 -21.10 3.55
N PHE A 705 9.70 -22.02 2.71
CA PHE A 705 8.31 -22.16 2.29
C PHE A 705 7.72 -23.50 2.72
N GLU A 706 6.39 -23.57 2.75
CA GLU A 706 5.63 -24.72 3.24
C GLU A 706 5.95 -26.01 2.50
N ASP A 707 6.25 -25.97 1.19
CA ASP A 707 6.64 -27.13 0.37
C ASP A 707 8.07 -27.63 0.64
N GLY A 708 8.80 -26.97 1.57
CA GLY A 708 10.20 -27.29 1.89
C GLY A 708 11.24 -26.57 1.03
N THR A 709 10.83 -25.73 0.07
CA THR A 709 11.75 -24.89 -0.70
C THR A 709 12.44 -23.86 0.20
N ARG A 710 13.74 -23.67 0.00
CA ARG A 710 14.54 -22.63 0.66
C ARG A 710 15.19 -21.73 -0.37
N LEU A 711 15.14 -20.42 -0.12
CA LEU A 711 15.80 -19.41 -0.95
C LEU A 711 16.88 -18.74 -0.10
N LEU A 712 18.12 -18.76 -0.59
CA LEU A 712 19.30 -18.20 0.10
C LEU A 712 19.82 -17.02 -0.73
N ALA A 713 19.77 -15.81 -0.20
CA ALA A 713 20.33 -14.63 -0.83
C ALA A 713 21.67 -14.25 -0.20
N ASN A 714 22.67 -14.03 -1.02
CA ASN A 714 23.94 -13.42 -0.64
C ASN A 714 24.00 -12.00 -1.22
N PHE A 715 23.79 -11.00 -0.39
CA PHE A 715 23.80 -9.58 -0.76
C PHE A 715 25.25 -9.02 -0.86
N ALA A 716 26.21 -9.72 -0.27
CA ALA A 716 27.60 -9.29 -0.34
C ALA A 716 28.19 -9.52 -1.76
N PRO A 717 29.12 -8.66 -2.22
CA PRO A 717 29.76 -8.85 -3.51
C PRO A 717 30.70 -10.08 -3.55
N ALA A 718 31.17 -10.54 -2.40
CA ALA A 718 32.04 -11.72 -2.29
C ALA A 718 31.21 -13.01 -2.13
N GLN A 719 31.73 -14.11 -2.66
CA GLN A 719 31.23 -15.45 -2.41
C GLN A 719 31.24 -15.76 -0.89
N ARG A 720 30.22 -16.49 -0.42
CA ARG A 720 30.09 -16.94 0.97
C ARG A 720 29.85 -18.46 1.03
N GLU A 721 30.32 -19.08 2.10
CA GLU A 721 30.04 -20.49 2.42
C GLU A 721 29.11 -20.53 3.64
N VAL A 722 27.97 -21.18 3.50
CA VAL A 722 26.99 -21.33 4.57
C VAL A 722 26.38 -22.73 4.50
N ASP A 723 26.38 -23.46 5.59
CA ASP A 723 25.80 -24.82 5.72
C ASP A 723 26.24 -25.78 4.59
N GLY A 724 27.49 -25.69 4.16
CA GLY A 724 28.06 -26.51 3.09
C GLY A 724 27.60 -26.12 1.68
N GLN A 725 26.92 -24.97 1.53
CA GLN A 725 26.54 -24.39 0.24
C GLN A 725 27.46 -23.21 -0.09
N THR A 726 27.95 -23.22 -1.32
CA THR A 726 28.69 -22.08 -1.90
C THR A 726 27.69 -21.11 -2.52
N LEU A 727 27.60 -19.89 -1.97
CA LEU A 727 26.73 -18.83 -2.46
C LEU A 727 27.55 -17.78 -3.20
N PRO A 728 27.43 -17.66 -4.53
CA PRO A 728 28.10 -16.59 -5.28
C PRO A 728 27.76 -15.20 -4.72
N GLY A 729 28.63 -14.22 -4.95
CA GLY A 729 28.33 -12.83 -4.57
C GLY A 729 27.15 -12.26 -5.34
N GLU A 730 26.33 -11.41 -4.69
CA GLU A 730 25.17 -10.74 -5.28
C GLU A 730 24.24 -11.72 -6.01
N SER A 731 23.88 -12.81 -5.32
CA SER A 731 23.11 -13.91 -5.91
C SER A 731 22.03 -14.46 -5.00
N ILE A 732 21.09 -15.18 -5.61
CA ILE A 732 20.15 -16.03 -4.89
C ILE A 732 20.32 -17.49 -5.33
N THR A 733 20.28 -18.39 -4.36
CA THR A 733 20.32 -19.85 -4.54
C THR A 733 18.98 -20.42 -4.11
N VAL A 734 18.38 -21.22 -4.98
CA VAL A 734 17.13 -21.95 -4.71
C VAL A 734 17.49 -23.40 -4.40
N LEU A 735 17.02 -23.89 -3.26
CA LEU A 735 17.15 -25.28 -2.84
C LEU A 735 15.74 -25.90 -2.82
N LEU A 736 15.44 -26.74 -3.78
CA LEU A 736 14.16 -27.44 -3.86
C LEU A 736 14.21 -28.73 -3.01
N PRO A 737 13.08 -29.16 -2.41
CA PRO A 737 13.04 -30.33 -1.53
C PRO A 737 13.46 -31.62 -2.22
N GLU A 738 13.29 -31.71 -3.54
CA GLU A 738 13.75 -32.83 -4.37
C GLU A 738 15.27 -32.82 -4.66
N GLY A 739 16.02 -31.86 -4.09
CA GLY A 739 17.47 -31.77 -4.22
C GLY A 739 17.98 -30.96 -5.41
N THR A 740 17.10 -30.41 -6.21
CA THR A 740 17.48 -29.50 -7.32
C THR A 740 18.00 -28.19 -6.75
N VAL A 741 19.14 -27.72 -7.27
CA VAL A 741 19.75 -26.44 -6.93
C VAL A 741 19.82 -25.57 -8.18
N SER A 742 19.39 -24.31 -8.06
CA SER A 742 19.51 -23.30 -9.12
C SER A 742 20.02 -21.97 -8.55
N HIS A 743 20.68 -21.19 -9.40
CA HIS A 743 21.30 -19.92 -9.01
C HIS A 743 20.87 -18.82 -9.97
N TYR A 744 20.71 -17.62 -9.41
CA TYR A 744 20.56 -16.39 -10.17
C TYR A 744 21.50 -15.34 -9.60
N GLN A 745 22.24 -14.67 -10.45
CA GLN A 745 23.16 -13.60 -10.08
C GLN A 745 22.72 -12.28 -10.70
N VAL A 746 22.67 -11.24 -9.88
CA VAL A 746 22.36 -9.89 -10.35
C VAL A 746 23.50 -9.45 -11.28
N GLN A 747 23.16 -9.01 -12.47
CA GLN A 747 24.18 -8.53 -13.41
C GLN A 747 24.40 -7.03 -13.25
N ALA A 748 25.64 -6.58 -13.39
CA ALA A 748 25.90 -5.16 -13.57
C ALA A 748 25.08 -4.62 -14.74
N THR A 749 24.54 -3.41 -14.59
CA THR A 749 23.85 -2.74 -15.71
C THR A 749 24.87 -2.49 -16.83
N PRO A 750 24.54 -2.75 -18.11
CA PRO A 750 25.41 -2.39 -19.21
C PRO A 750 25.66 -0.90 -19.31
#